data_af1f527a734adceff29ab9c3523f67b6
#
_entry.id   af1f527a734adceff29ab9c3523f67b6
#
_cell.length_a   1.000
_cell.length_b   1.000
_cell.length_c   1.000
_cell.angle_alpha   90.00
_cell.angle_beta   90.00
_cell.angle_gamma   90.00
#
_symmetry.space_group_name_H-M   'P 1'
#
loop_
_entity.id
_entity.type
_entity.pdbx_description
1 polymer ?
#
loop_
_entity_poly.entity_id
_entity_poly.type
_entity_poly.pdbx_seq_one_letter_code
_entity_poly.pdbx_strand_id
1 'polypeptide(L)'
;MLWGAALGAVPIIIHLLNKRKFRETEWAAMRFLIQAVKKKSRKIRLEQLILLAIRALILILLAIALAEPHFRTLGSVFQADAPTHKVIVVDSTYSMGFRQGDRSRFSQAQEIARQIVEQSGQGDAFNLVRIADAAPQVIVANPSFRQEDVIEEISLLELPDGRGDVAPVLERIEGLLESKSGIPDQKEVYFISDFQRAGWIPRSNSQLTAFRSRMKEIGQDAKLVLVDLGKQGQENTAVTSLRTIGSHVALGRPVQFEATVQNFGRIPQNGRQLEFLVDNKLQATRRVNLVPGTSVSEVFSYTFSAGGEHRVEVRLQGDALEVDNRRWMSVPVRERLNVLCVNGSRTGREMGNATDFLTLALQPAESAADAVSPFAPRVIASGDLVAQDLRDFDCIFLCNVALVTPAEAKLLESFLKSGGGAVWCLGDRVDVDNYNSTLYRDGQGILPAQIGPRRGNPADRSEAFFFDPGDYSHPIVADFQGNPRAGLSNTLTYAYYQLIVPPRSPARVALYFDTGDPAIVDAPIIGNEQIGGGRSLIVATSLDDSWGNWALWPSYLPMVREMALLACSGRLGQRDFTVGQPIARALPARAFDVDITVVRPGGGSTPAQVTQSEAISEFQFDDTQTAGIYEVNFGPPLSGTELFAVNVDTAESDLTSLSRDELAAELVPGINFDYQTDIQQIERSDAVATTERGGLARGLLYVVLFLVFVELLMAWQFRYGLWLLFPPLAAVAAYRYWRTR
;
A
#
# COMPACT_ATOMS: atom_id res chain seq x y z
N MET A 1 38.70 -19.47 -34.37
CA MET A 1 40.08 -19.64 -33.77
C MET A 1 40.57 -21.10 -33.86
N LEU A 2 39.75 -22.14 -33.93
CA LEU A 2 40.16 -23.55 -34.13
C LEU A 2 41.02 -23.83 -35.38
N TRP A 3 40.95 -22.98 -36.40
CA TRP A 3 41.87 -23.03 -37.60
C TRP A 3 43.33 -22.83 -37.21
N GLY A 4 43.65 -22.23 -36.07
CA GLY A 4 44.99 -22.09 -35.54
C GLY A 4 45.68 -23.45 -35.24
N ALA A 5 44.94 -24.52 -34.96
CA ALA A 5 45.49 -25.86 -34.77
C ALA A 5 46.14 -26.41 -36.05
N ALA A 6 45.72 -25.92 -37.22
CA ALA A 6 46.35 -26.27 -38.49
C ALA A 6 47.80 -25.78 -38.59
N LEU A 7 48.23 -24.77 -37.79
CA LEU A 7 49.61 -24.33 -37.67
C LEU A 7 50.54 -25.45 -37.11
N GLY A 8 50.00 -26.46 -36.39
CA GLY A 8 50.73 -27.62 -35.95
C GLY A 8 51.26 -28.50 -37.10
N ALA A 9 50.73 -28.34 -38.33
CA ALA A 9 51.23 -29.00 -39.52
C ALA A 9 52.49 -28.33 -40.10
N VAL A 10 52.75 -27.06 -39.75
CA VAL A 10 53.90 -26.27 -40.30
C VAL A 10 55.25 -26.92 -39.99
N PRO A 11 55.58 -27.38 -38.76
CA PRO A 11 56.83 -28.05 -38.49
C PRO A 11 56.97 -29.36 -39.27
N ILE A 12 55.85 -30.08 -39.50
CA ILE A 12 55.84 -31.32 -40.27
C ILE A 12 56.11 -31.04 -41.74
N ILE A 13 55.47 -30.02 -42.31
CA ILE A 13 55.70 -29.59 -43.70
C ILE A 13 57.13 -29.12 -43.90
N ILE A 14 57.70 -28.34 -43.01
CA ILE A 14 59.09 -27.88 -43.04
C ILE A 14 60.06 -29.08 -42.96
N HIS A 15 59.76 -30.08 -42.10
CA HIS A 15 60.58 -31.29 -42.00
C HIS A 15 60.56 -32.13 -43.29
N LEU A 16 59.39 -32.26 -43.92
CA LEU A 16 59.24 -32.98 -45.17
C LEU A 16 59.96 -32.26 -46.35
N LEU A 17 59.81 -30.94 -46.39
CA LEU A 17 60.49 -30.12 -47.45
C LEU A 17 62.02 -30.14 -47.32
N ASN A 18 62.50 -30.21 -46.07
CA ASN A 18 64.00 -30.13 -45.83
C ASN A 18 64.65 -31.51 -45.84
N LYS A 19 63.93 -32.58 -46.23
CA LYS A 19 64.44 -33.95 -46.36
C LYS A 19 65.27 -34.04 -47.65
N ARG A 20 66.57 -33.71 -47.60
CA ARG A 20 67.51 -33.85 -48.74
C ARG A 20 67.69 -35.30 -49.10
N LYS A 21 67.47 -35.66 -50.37
CA LYS A 21 67.78 -36.96 -50.92
C LYS A 21 69.30 -36.93 -51.16
N PHE A 22 70.09 -37.67 -50.39
CA PHE A 22 71.51 -37.94 -50.69
C PHE A 22 71.57 -39.09 -51.69
N ARG A 23 72.41 -38.94 -52.73
CA ARG A 23 72.79 -40.01 -53.67
C ARG A 23 73.85 -40.85 -52.98
N GLU A 24 73.52 -42.12 -52.70
CA GLU A 24 74.52 -43.08 -52.18
C GLU A 24 75.47 -43.47 -53.32
N THR A 25 76.79 -43.22 -53.15
CA THR A 25 77.87 -43.73 -54.00
C THR A 25 78.64 -44.79 -53.19
N GLU A 26 78.67 -46.02 -53.66
CA GLU A 26 79.31 -47.19 -52.97
C GLU A 26 80.84 -47.03 -53.12
N TRP A 27 81.59 -46.93 -51.97
CA TRP A 27 83.02 -46.95 -51.87
C TRP A 27 83.52 -48.16 -51.06
N ALA A 28 84.45 -49.01 -51.59
CA ALA A 28 84.81 -50.33 -51.08
C ALA A 28 85.34 -50.37 -49.63
N ALA A 29 85.82 -49.27 -49.01
CA ALA A 29 86.33 -49.21 -47.63
C ALA A 29 85.27 -48.98 -46.52
N MET A 30 84.03 -48.87 -46.88
CA MET A 30 82.95 -48.45 -45.95
C MET A 30 82.22 -49.57 -45.24
N ARG A 31 82.56 -50.84 -45.47
CA ARG A 31 81.73 -51.98 -44.95
C ARG A 31 81.71 -52.04 -43.39
N PHE A 32 82.76 -51.63 -42.70
CA PHE A 32 82.89 -51.65 -41.27
C PHE A 32 82.21 -50.42 -40.61
N LEU A 33 82.16 -49.26 -41.32
CA LEU A 33 81.55 -48.04 -40.80
C LEU A 33 80.01 -48.12 -40.88
N ILE A 34 79.45 -48.86 -41.81
CA ILE A 34 77.99 -48.96 -42.01
C ILE A 34 77.23 -49.57 -40.84
N GLN A 35 77.84 -50.49 -40.09
CA GLN A 35 77.16 -51.10 -38.91
C GLN A 35 77.11 -50.12 -37.72
N ALA A 36 78.14 -49.35 -37.50
CA ALA A 36 78.23 -48.28 -36.42
C ALA A 36 77.29 -47.12 -36.74
N VAL A 37 77.27 -46.68 -38.03
CA VAL A 37 76.41 -45.59 -38.49
C VAL A 37 74.93 -45.98 -38.50
N LYS A 38 74.54 -47.25 -38.81
CA LYS A 38 73.13 -47.69 -38.74
C LYS A 38 72.53 -47.61 -37.33
N LYS A 39 73.32 -47.96 -36.34
CA LYS A 39 72.88 -47.93 -34.93
C LYS A 39 72.71 -46.46 -34.43
N LYS A 40 73.63 -45.56 -34.82
CA LYS A 40 73.56 -44.17 -34.44
C LYS A 40 72.50 -43.35 -35.24
N SER A 41 72.30 -43.73 -36.53
CA SER A 41 71.31 -43.01 -37.40
C SER A 41 69.85 -43.32 -36.96
N ARG A 42 69.56 -44.50 -36.44
CA ARG A 42 68.22 -44.78 -35.87
C ARG A 42 67.94 -43.94 -34.63
N LYS A 43 68.92 -43.77 -33.75
CA LYS A 43 68.78 -42.96 -32.56
C LYS A 43 68.54 -41.48 -32.90
N ILE A 44 69.36 -40.93 -33.84
CA ILE A 44 69.24 -39.55 -34.30
C ILE A 44 67.88 -39.30 -35.02
N ARG A 45 67.37 -40.25 -35.80
CA ARG A 45 66.05 -40.15 -36.42
C ARG A 45 64.92 -40.16 -35.41
N LEU A 46 65.02 -40.97 -34.36
CA LEU A 46 64.04 -41.02 -33.27
C LEU A 46 64.05 -39.69 -32.49
N GLU A 47 65.23 -39.16 -32.21
CA GLU A 47 65.43 -37.88 -31.52
C GLU A 47 64.82 -36.74 -32.34
N GLN A 48 65.06 -36.70 -33.63
CA GLN A 48 64.45 -35.67 -34.50
C GLN A 48 62.93 -35.79 -34.64
N LEU A 49 62.38 -37.02 -34.62
CA LEU A 49 60.92 -37.25 -34.64
C LEU A 49 60.26 -36.81 -33.32
N ILE A 50 60.93 -37.09 -32.19
CA ILE A 50 60.41 -36.67 -30.90
C ILE A 50 60.40 -35.12 -30.78
N LEU A 51 61.48 -34.45 -31.19
CA LEU A 51 61.55 -33.00 -31.26
C LEU A 51 60.51 -32.38 -32.20
N LEU A 52 60.27 -32.99 -33.34
CA LEU A 52 59.20 -32.59 -34.27
C LEU A 52 57.83 -32.72 -33.67
N ALA A 53 57.56 -33.85 -32.95
CA ALA A 53 56.30 -34.09 -32.28
C ALA A 53 56.06 -33.07 -31.16
N ILE A 54 57.08 -32.74 -30.36
CA ILE A 54 56.99 -31.71 -29.29
C ILE A 54 56.68 -30.35 -29.89
N ARG A 55 57.35 -29.94 -30.98
CA ARG A 55 57.07 -28.64 -31.65
C ARG A 55 55.66 -28.57 -32.22
N ALA A 56 55.20 -29.61 -32.84
CA ALA A 56 53.82 -29.67 -33.33
C ALA A 56 52.83 -29.59 -32.19
N LEU A 57 53.09 -30.32 -31.08
CA LEU A 57 52.22 -30.32 -29.88
C LEU A 57 52.18 -28.97 -29.18
N ILE A 58 53.34 -28.24 -29.08
CA ILE A 58 53.42 -26.90 -28.54
C ILE A 58 52.53 -25.93 -29.32
N LEU A 59 52.57 -25.98 -30.65
CA LEU A 59 51.76 -25.07 -31.49
C LEU A 59 50.26 -25.42 -31.39
N ILE A 60 49.93 -26.70 -31.32
CA ILE A 60 48.54 -27.15 -31.14
C ILE A 60 47.99 -26.72 -29.76
N LEU A 61 48.75 -26.93 -28.69
CA LEU A 61 48.36 -26.58 -27.35
C LEU A 61 48.28 -25.05 -27.18
N LEU A 62 49.21 -24.30 -27.80
CA LEU A 62 49.17 -22.85 -27.79
C LEU A 62 47.92 -22.30 -28.54
N ALA A 63 47.63 -22.90 -29.71
CA ALA A 63 46.42 -22.54 -30.46
C ALA A 63 45.14 -22.86 -29.68
N ILE A 64 45.11 -23.98 -28.93
CA ILE A 64 43.98 -24.33 -28.04
C ILE A 64 43.91 -23.36 -26.84
N ALA A 65 45.06 -23.01 -26.26
CA ALA A 65 45.07 -22.05 -25.12
C ALA A 65 44.63 -20.64 -25.54
N LEU A 66 45.04 -20.16 -26.72
CA LEU A 66 44.63 -18.88 -27.29
C LEU A 66 43.20 -18.87 -27.83
N ALA A 67 42.66 -20.02 -28.18
CA ALA A 67 41.28 -20.16 -28.61
C ALA A 67 40.30 -20.05 -27.41
N GLU A 68 40.84 -20.07 -26.16
CA GLU A 68 40.01 -20.11 -24.93
C GLU A 68 38.80 -21.00 -25.15
N PRO A 69 38.98 -22.29 -25.46
CA PRO A 69 37.84 -23.17 -25.68
C PRO A 69 37.04 -23.18 -24.38
N HIS A 70 35.85 -22.65 -24.44
CA HIS A 70 34.86 -22.79 -23.38
C HIS A 70 34.38 -24.25 -23.39
N PHE A 71 35.21 -25.13 -22.87
CA PHE A 71 34.75 -26.47 -22.53
C PHE A 71 33.87 -26.33 -21.28
N ARG A 72 32.56 -26.39 -21.43
CA ARG A 72 31.75 -26.97 -20.38
C ARG A 72 32.49 -28.21 -19.94
N THR A 73 32.89 -28.26 -18.67
CA THR A 73 33.67 -29.36 -18.11
C THR A 73 33.14 -30.69 -18.59
N LEU A 74 34.00 -31.66 -18.94
CA LEU A 74 33.59 -33.01 -19.41
C LEU A 74 32.69 -33.76 -18.40
N GLY A 75 32.59 -33.27 -17.14
CA GLY A 75 31.60 -33.65 -16.14
C GLY A 75 30.25 -32.95 -16.31
N SER A 76 30.16 -31.78 -17.02
CA SER A 76 28.93 -31.07 -17.29
C SER A 76 28.34 -31.32 -18.69
N VAL A 77 28.93 -32.21 -19.49
CA VAL A 77 28.29 -32.69 -20.72
C VAL A 77 27.04 -33.54 -20.39
N PHE A 78 26.86 -33.91 -19.10
CA PHE A 78 25.67 -34.53 -18.53
C PHE A 78 24.99 -33.73 -17.40
N GLN A 79 25.50 -32.53 -17.04
CA GLN A 79 24.82 -31.52 -16.24
C GLN A 79 24.65 -30.29 -17.12
N ALA A 80 23.67 -30.28 -18.02
CA ALA A 80 22.87 -29.10 -18.25
C ALA A 80 22.40 -28.70 -16.84
N ASP A 81 22.63 -27.42 -16.42
CA ASP A 81 22.07 -26.92 -15.16
C ASP A 81 20.64 -27.44 -15.13
N ALA A 82 20.34 -28.28 -14.09
CA ALA A 82 19.04 -28.92 -14.06
C ALA A 82 17.99 -27.83 -14.14
N PRO A 83 16.95 -28.00 -14.96
CA PRO A 83 15.93 -26.97 -15.11
C PRO A 83 15.44 -26.53 -13.73
N THR A 84 15.24 -25.24 -13.56
CA THR A 84 14.88 -24.63 -12.27
C THR A 84 13.50 -23.99 -12.37
N HIS A 85 12.68 -24.20 -11.35
CA HIS A 85 11.42 -23.48 -11.20
C HIS A 85 11.68 -22.17 -10.43
N LYS A 86 11.49 -21.03 -11.08
CA LYS A 86 11.76 -19.70 -10.55
C LYS A 86 10.44 -18.97 -10.27
N VAL A 87 10.22 -18.63 -9.03
CA VAL A 87 9.11 -17.77 -8.59
C VAL A 87 9.66 -16.36 -8.40
N ILE A 88 9.28 -15.45 -9.28
CA ILE A 88 9.71 -14.05 -9.25
C ILE A 88 8.64 -13.23 -8.54
N VAL A 89 8.99 -12.63 -7.40
CA VAL A 89 8.11 -11.80 -6.58
C VAL A 89 8.56 -10.35 -6.69
N VAL A 90 7.73 -9.52 -7.31
CA VAL A 90 8.01 -8.09 -7.52
C VAL A 90 7.18 -7.28 -6.54
N ASP A 91 7.83 -6.45 -5.76
CA ASP A 91 7.16 -5.49 -4.89
C ASP A 91 6.53 -4.37 -5.73
N SER A 92 5.21 -4.22 -5.58
CA SER A 92 4.39 -3.22 -6.27
C SER A 92 3.68 -2.31 -5.26
N THR A 93 4.28 -2.07 -4.11
CA THR A 93 3.81 -1.07 -3.15
C THR A 93 4.22 0.33 -3.59
N TYR A 94 3.48 1.36 -3.15
CA TYR A 94 3.75 2.71 -3.66
C TYR A 94 5.15 3.25 -3.28
N SER A 95 5.77 2.72 -2.23
CA SER A 95 7.16 3.06 -1.86
C SER A 95 8.17 2.74 -2.96
N MET A 96 7.88 1.73 -3.78
CA MET A 96 8.65 1.40 -4.98
C MET A 96 8.59 2.49 -6.06
N GLY A 97 7.67 3.46 -5.92
CA GLY A 97 7.62 4.69 -6.71
C GLY A 97 8.73 5.69 -6.40
N PHE A 98 9.46 5.49 -5.30
CA PHE A 98 10.57 6.37 -4.92
C PHE A 98 11.61 6.48 -6.03
N ARG A 99 11.91 7.72 -6.45
CA ARG A 99 12.82 8.00 -7.56
C ARG A 99 14.25 8.14 -7.10
N GLN A 100 15.14 7.39 -7.74
CA GLN A 100 16.58 7.52 -7.60
C GLN A 100 17.14 8.09 -8.91
N GLY A 101 17.28 9.41 -9.02
CA GLY A 101 17.54 10.07 -10.29
C GLY A 101 16.33 9.95 -11.24
N ASP A 102 16.55 9.46 -12.47
CA ASP A 102 15.49 9.36 -13.48
C ASP A 102 14.65 8.07 -13.38
N ARG A 103 15.04 7.11 -12.54
CA ARG A 103 14.38 5.81 -12.45
C ARG A 103 13.73 5.61 -11.09
N SER A 104 12.53 5.01 -11.07
CA SER A 104 11.89 4.55 -9.85
C SER A 104 12.48 3.19 -9.42
N ARG A 105 12.37 2.83 -8.14
CA ARG A 105 12.71 1.48 -7.66
C ARG A 105 11.90 0.41 -8.40
N PHE A 106 10.62 0.71 -8.70
CA PHE A 106 9.76 -0.20 -9.44
C PHE A 106 10.28 -0.49 -10.84
N SER A 107 10.71 0.54 -11.57
CA SER A 107 11.32 0.33 -12.91
C SER A 107 12.64 -0.44 -12.83
N GLN A 108 13.38 -0.30 -11.73
CA GLN A 108 14.58 -1.12 -11.48
C GLN A 108 14.19 -2.57 -11.16
N ALA A 109 13.11 -2.79 -10.38
CA ALA A 109 12.61 -4.12 -10.07
C ALA A 109 12.16 -4.87 -11.32
N GLN A 110 11.41 -4.20 -12.22
CA GLN A 110 11.01 -4.77 -13.51
C GLN A 110 12.22 -5.16 -14.37
N GLU A 111 13.23 -4.30 -14.43
CA GLU A 111 14.46 -4.57 -15.20
C GLU A 111 15.22 -5.77 -14.64
N ILE A 112 15.33 -5.88 -13.29
CA ILE A 112 15.97 -7.03 -12.65
C ILE A 112 15.17 -8.31 -12.89
N ALA A 113 13.86 -8.26 -12.75
CA ALA A 113 12.98 -9.39 -13.02
C ALA A 113 13.14 -9.89 -14.47
N ARG A 114 13.19 -8.96 -15.44
CA ARG A 114 13.45 -9.25 -16.85
C ARG A 114 14.81 -9.93 -17.05
N GLN A 115 15.86 -9.41 -16.44
CA GLN A 115 17.21 -9.98 -16.54
C GLN A 115 17.29 -11.39 -15.95
N ILE A 116 16.63 -11.65 -14.81
CA ILE A 116 16.54 -13.00 -14.23
C ILE A 116 15.94 -13.99 -15.25
N VAL A 117 14.88 -13.58 -15.95
CA VAL A 117 14.23 -14.43 -16.97
C VAL A 117 15.15 -14.61 -18.19
N GLU A 118 15.74 -13.54 -18.71
CA GLU A 118 16.63 -13.59 -19.90
C GLU A 118 17.92 -14.43 -19.70
N GLN A 119 18.46 -14.43 -18.47
CA GLN A 119 19.65 -15.17 -18.12
C GLN A 119 19.36 -16.64 -17.79
N SER A 120 18.09 -17.02 -17.69
CA SER A 120 17.69 -18.38 -17.36
C SER A 120 17.90 -19.36 -18.49
N GLY A 121 18.08 -20.64 -18.13
CA GLY A 121 18.35 -21.74 -19.07
C GLY A 121 17.11 -22.24 -19.82
N GLN A 122 17.33 -23.00 -20.90
CA GLN A 122 16.23 -23.70 -21.55
C GLN A 122 15.65 -24.78 -20.64
N GLY A 123 14.33 -24.79 -20.46
CA GLY A 123 13.62 -25.72 -19.60
C GLY A 123 13.30 -25.17 -18.21
N ASP A 124 13.75 -23.97 -17.88
CA ASP A 124 13.32 -23.28 -16.66
C ASP A 124 11.83 -22.94 -16.75
N ALA A 125 11.17 -23.00 -15.60
CA ALA A 125 9.76 -22.66 -15.46
C ALA A 125 9.62 -21.39 -14.59
N PHE A 126 8.67 -20.53 -14.91
CA PHE A 126 8.52 -19.22 -14.25
C PHE A 126 7.11 -19.02 -13.72
N ASN A 127 7.00 -18.55 -12.50
CA ASN A 127 5.82 -17.86 -11.99
C ASN A 127 6.16 -16.41 -11.70
N LEU A 128 5.17 -15.52 -11.86
CA LEU A 128 5.28 -14.10 -11.54
C LEU A 128 4.23 -13.75 -10.49
N VAL A 129 4.68 -13.18 -9.41
CA VAL A 129 3.86 -12.76 -8.27
C VAL A 129 4.17 -11.30 -7.95
N ARG A 130 3.19 -10.54 -7.51
CA ARG A 130 3.39 -9.18 -7.02
C ARG A 130 3.01 -9.04 -5.54
N ILE A 131 3.73 -8.22 -4.81
CA ILE A 131 3.34 -7.78 -3.47
C ILE A 131 2.45 -6.55 -3.65
N ALA A 132 1.16 -6.70 -3.39
CA ALA A 132 0.18 -5.63 -3.41
C ALA A 132 -1.05 -6.09 -2.62
N ASP A 133 -1.80 -5.15 -2.03
CA ASP A 133 -3.10 -5.45 -1.42
C ASP A 133 -4.16 -5.78 -2.49
N ALA A 134 -3.95 -5.27 -3.71
CA ALA A 134 -4.86 -5.50 -4.82
C ALA A 134 -4.70 -6.87 -5.47
N ALA A 135 -5.81 -7.48 -5.84
CA ALA A 135 -5.83 -8.65 -6.71
C ALA A 135 -5.65 -8.24 -8.20
N PRO A 136 -5.09 -9.10 -9.04
CA PRO A 136 -4.50 -10.38 -8.72
C PRO A 136 -3.07 -10.23 -8.16
N GLN A 137 -2.73 -10.96 -7.11
CA GLN A 137 -1.36 -11.02 -6.59
C GLN A 137 -0.49 -11.98 -7.43
N VAL A 138 -1.07 -13.05 -7.95
CA VAL A 138 -0.38 -13.99 -8.84
C VAL A 138 -0.71 -13.61 -10.29
N ILE A 139 0.30 -13.18 -11.03
CA ILE A 139 0.17 -12.74 -12.44
C ILE A 139 0.32 -13.95 -13.37
N VAL A 140 1.39 -14.72 -13.21
CA VAL A 140 1.59 -15.97 -13.93
C VAL A 140 1.38 -17.12 -12.96
N ALA A 141 0.14 -17.65 -12.92
CA ALA A 141 -0.27 -18.68 -11.95
C ALA A 141 0.18 -20.09 -12.37
N ASN A 142 0.11 -20.41 -13.66
CA ASN A 142 0.65 -21.66 -14.19
C ASN A 142 2.09 -21.43 -14.62
N PRO A 143 3.04 -22.27 -14.19
CA PRO A 143 4.44 -22.10 -14.57
C PRO A 143 4.62 -22.03 -16.09
N SER A 144 5.15 -20.91 -16.58
CA SER A 144 5.45 -20.72 -18.00
C SER A 144 6.87 -21.15 -18.30
N PHE A 145 7.06 -21.90 -19.40
CA PHE A 145 8.37 -22.27 -19.93
C PHE A 145 8.83 -21.31 -21.05
N ARG A 146 8.00 -20.32 -21.42
CA ARG A 146 8.29 -19.33 -22.44
C ARG A 146 8.72 -18.03 -21.79
N GLN A 147 9.99 -17.71 -21.94
CA GLN A 147 10.59 -16.49 -21.37
C GLN A 147 9.91 -15.22 -21.90
N GLU A 148 9.56 -15.20 -23.20
CA GLU A 148 8.94 -14.05 -23.85
C GLU A 148 7.60 -13.67 -23.21
N ASP A 149 6.74 -14.67 -22.92
CA ASP A 149 5.44 -14.42 -22.27
C ASP A 149 5.61 -13.80 -20.87
N VAL A 150 6.60 -14.29 -20.10
CA VAL A 150 6.86 -13.77 -18.75
C VAL A 150 7.45 -12.36 -18.80
N ILE A 151 8.32 -12.06 -19.76
CA ILE A 151 8.89 -10.73 -19.97
C ILE A 151 7.80 -9.74 -20.36
N GLU A 152 6.83 -10.15 -21.19
CA GLU A 152 5.68 -9.33 -21.53
C GLU A 152 4.85 -9.00 -20.29
N GLU A 153 4.52 -10.00 -19.46
CA GLU A 153 3.78 -9.80 -18.21
C GLU A 153 4.53 -8.89 -17.22
N ILE A 154 5.87 -9.03 -17.10
CA ILE A 154 6.69 -8.12 -16.29
C ILE A 154 6.58 -6.67 -16.79
N SER A 155 6.56 -6.47 -18.11
CA SER A 155 6.47 -5.14 -18.71
C SER A 155 5.09 -4.48 -18.53
N LEU A 156 4.04 -5.30 -18.38
CA LEU A 156 2.66 -4.88 -18.15
C LEU A 156 2.34 -4.61 -16.67
N LEU A 157 3.26 -4.95 -15.75
CA LEU A 157 3.07 -4.65 -14.33
C LEU A 157 2.96 -3.14 -14.13
N GLU A 158 1.89 -2.70 -13.50
CA GLU A 158 1.68 -1.32 -13.08
C GLU A 158 1.96 -1.16 -11.59
N LEU A 159 2.38 0.04 -11.20
CA LEU A 159 2.58 0.41 -9.81
C LEU A 159 1.31 1.09 -9.29
N PRO A 160 0.49 0.42 -8.47
CA PRO A 160 -0.65 1.06 -7.81
C PRO A 160 -0.16 1.98 -6.69
N ASP A 161 -1.04 2.89 -6.25
CA ASP A 161 -0.77 3.76 -5.10
C ASP A 161 -1.11 3.05 -3.75
N GLY A 162 -1.24 1.73 -3.79
CA GLY A 162 -1.57 0.90 -2.64
C GLY A 162 -0.36 0.48 -1.82
N ARG A 163 -0.65 0.04 -0.61
CA ARG A 163 0.32 -0.70 0.22
C ARG A 163 0.29 -2.19 -0.16
N GLY A 164 1.20 -2.97 0.42
CA GLY A 164 1.19 -4.42 0.28
C GLY A 164 1.48 -5.11 1.60
N ASP A 165 0.78 -6.21 1.84
CA ASP A 165 1.10 -7.15 2.91
C ASP A 165 1.77 -8.38 2.30
N VAL A 166 2.97 -8.69 2.77
CA VAL A 166 3.75 -9.84 2.29
C VAL A 166 3.15 -11.17 2.78
N ALA A 167 2.46 -11.18 3.92
CA ALA A 167 1.96 -12.42 4.53
C ALA A 167 0.99 -13.24 3.63
N PRO A 168 -0.01 -12.63 2.96
CA PRO A 168 -0.85 -13.34 2.00
C PRO A 168 -0.08 -13.85 0.77
N VAL A 169 0.96 -13.11 0.36
CA VAL A 169 1.80 -13.47 -0.79
C VAL A 169 2.59 -14.75 -0.50
N LEU A 170 3.11 -14.92 0.74
CA LEU A 170 3.82 -16.15 1.13
C LEU A 170 2.92 -17.39 0.99
N GLU A 171 1.64 -17.29 1.36
CA GLU A 171 0.68 -18.39 1.19
C GLU A 171 0.49 -18.77 -0.29
N ARG A 172 0.47 -17.76 -1.17
CA ARG A 172 0.41 -18.01 -2.62
C ARG A 172 1.67 -18.68 -3.13
N ILE A 173 2.85 -18.25 -2.67
CA ILE A 173 4.14 -18.83 -3.05
C ILE A 173 4.21 -20.30 -2.62
N GLU A 174 3.80 -20.65 -1.40
CA GLU A 174 3.73 -22.04 -0.94
C GLU A 174 2.91 -22.91 -1.91
N GLY A 175 1.72 -22.45 -2.30
CA GLY A 175 0.87 -23.14 -3.27
C GLY A 175 1.50 -23.27 -4.68
N LEU A 176 2.35 -22.32 -5.10
CA LEU A 176 3.08 -22.40 -6.37
C LEU A 176 4.27 -23.35 -6.30
N LEU A 177 4.87 -23.52 -5.12
CA LEU A 177 6.00 -24.42 -4.89
C LEU A 177 5.59 -25.89 -4.72
N GLU A 178 4.30 -26.18 -4.57
CA GLU A 178 3.83 -27.57 -4.54
C GLU A 178 4.29 -28.35 -5.77
N SER A 179 4.85 -29.54 -5.54
CA SER A 179 5.39 -30.36 -6.61
C SER A 179 4.28 -30.87 -7.54
N LYS A 180 4.33 -30.44 -8.79
CA LYS A 180 3.42 -30.90 -9.87
C LYS A 180 4.21 -31.63 -10.94
N SER A 181 3.61 -32.66 -11.55
CA SER A 181 4.24 -33.38 -12.64
C SER A 181 4.60 -32.44 -13.80
N GLY A 182 5.85 -32.48 -14.24
CA GLY A 182 6.36 -31.71 -15.37
C GLY A 182 7.01 -30.35 -14.98
N ILE A 183 7.06 -30.01 -13.69
CA ILE A 183 7.76 -28.82 -13.18
C ILE A 183 9.15 -29.25 -12.65
N PRO A 184 10.21 -28.44 -12.85
CA PRO A 184 11.53 -28.74 -12.31
C PRO A 184 11.55 -28.89 -10.78
N ASP A 185 12.33 -29.86 -10.27
CA ASP A 185 12.46 -30.12 -8.84
C ASP A 185 13.30 -29.07 -8.10
N GLN A 186 14.27 -28.43 -8.79
CA GLN A 186 15.04 -27.33 -8.23
C GLN A 186 14.19 -26.06 -8.28
N LYS A 187 14.07 -25.37 -7.13
CA LYS A 187 13.20 -24.21 -6.98
C LYS A 187 13.98 -23.03 -6.44
N GLU A 188 13.70 -21.85 -6.96
CA GLU A 188 14.25 -20.56 -6.51
C GLU A 188 13.14 -19.55 -6.37
N VAL A 189 13.16 -18.77 -5.28
CA VAL A 189 12.23 -17.67 -5.04
C VAL A 189 13.01 -16.38 -4.94
N TYR A 190 12.72 -15.46 -5.85
CA TYR A 190 13.33 -14.14 -5.91
C TYR A 190 12.36 -13.11 -5.34
N PHE A 191 12.73 -12.45 -4.23
CA PHE A 191 12.02 -11.29 -3.72
C PHE A 191 12.75 -10.02 -4.13
N ILE A 192 12.11 -9.21 -4.96
CA ILE A 192 12.65 -7.94 -5.45
C ILE A 192 11.83 -6.82 -4.79
N SER A 193 12.38 -6.19 -3.75
CA SER A 193 11.68 -5.23 -2.89
C SER A 193 12.65 -4.20 -2.33
N ASP A 194 12.14 -3.14 -1.73
CA ASP A 194 12.90 -2.22 -0.89
C ASP A 194 12.94 -2.63 0.58
N PHE A 195 12.34 -3.76 0.93
CA PHE A 195 12.29 -4.36 2.26
C PHE A 195 11.94 -3.36 3.37
N GLN A 196 10.95 -2.51 3.15
CA GLN A 196 10.48 -1.59 4.16
C GLN A 196 9.98 -2.31 5.41
N ARG A 197 10.39 -1.80 6.56
CA ARG A 197 9.95 -2.35 7.87
C ARG A 197 8.42 -2.37 8.01
N ALA A 198 7.74 -1.35 7.50
CA ALA A 198 6.29 -1.19 7.60
C ALA A 198 5.50 -2.29 6.86
N GLY A 199 5.97 -2.74 5.69
CA GLY A 199 5.32 -3.78 4.87
C GLY A 199 5.77 -5.20 5.20
N TRP A 200 7.03 -5.37 5.69
CA TRP A 200 7.62 -6.68 5.91
C TRP A 200 7.50 -7.20 7.33
N ILE A 201 7.38 -6.33 8.35
CA ILE A 201 7.23 -6.77 9.73
C ILE A 201 5.75 -6.71 10.14
N PRO A 202 5.12 -7.86 10.41
CA PRO A 202 3.76 -7.92 10.92
C PRO A 202 3.62 -7.20 12.27
N ARG A 203 2.48 -6.51 12.45
CA ARG A 203 2.23 -5.69 13.66
C ARG A 203 2.03 -6.50 14.93
N SER A 204 1.61 -7.76 14.84
CA SER A 204 1.40 -8.61 16.01
C SER A 204 2.42 -9.75 16.09
N ASN A 205 2.79 -10.15 17.31
CA ASN A 205 3.72 -11.25 17.52
C ASN A 205 3.21 -12.59 16.99
N SER A 206 1.90 -12.82 16.98
CA SER A 206 1.30 -14.03 16.42
C SER A 206 1.45 -14.08 14.89
N GLN A 207 1.21 -12.95 14.21
CA GLN A 207 1.41 -12.84 12.77
C GLN A 207 2.90 -12.97 12.39
N LEU A 208 3.80 -12.38 13.18
CA LEU A 208 5.25 -12.52 12.96
C LEU A 208 5.71 -13.98 13.10
N THR A 209 5.15 -14.71 14.07
CA THR A 209 5.46 -16.14 14.25
C THR A 209 4.97 -16.97 13.05
N ALA A 210 3.75 -16.71 12.57
CA ALA A 210 3.20 -17.35 11.38
C ALA A 210 4.02 -17.02 10.13
N PHE A 211 4.41 -15.75 9.96
CA PHE A 211 5.28 -15.30 8.88
C PHE A 211 6.61 -16.06 8.85
N ARG A 212 7.29 -16.16 10.01
CA ARG A 212 8.56 -16.89 10.14
C ARG A 212 8.42 -18.37 9.82
N SER A 213 7.31 -19.01 10.24
CA SER A 213 7.04 -20.41 9.91
C SER A 213 6.94 -20.62 8.41
N ARG A 214 6.16 -19.79 7.70
CA ARG A 214 6.00 -19.85 6.25
C ARG A 214 7.31 -19.59 5.50
N MET A 215 8.05 -18.54 5.88
CA MET A 215 9.37 -18.28 5.28
C MET A 215 10.34 -19.45 5.47
N LYS A 216 10.24 -20.15 6.62
CA LYS A 216 11.04 -21.35 6.88
C LYS A 216 10.64 -22.52 5.97
N GLU A 217 9.36 -22.74 5.75
CA GLU A 217 8.86 -23.78 4.85
C GLU A 217 9.28 -23.49 3.42
N ILE A 218 9.10 -22.27 2.93
CA ILE A 218 9.58 -21.83 1.60
C ILE A 218 11.09 -22.03 1.46
N GLY A 219 11.89 -21.63 2.47
CA GLY A 219 13.35 -21.75 2.45
C GLY A 219 13.88 -23.19 2.59
N GLN A 220 13.03 -24.16 3.01
CA GLN A 220 13.35 -25.59 2.95
C GLN A 220 13.13 -26.17 1.57
N ASP A 221 12.13 -25.68 0.85
CA ASP A 221 11.71 -26.19 -0.46
C ASP A 221 12.38 -25.46 -1.63
N ALA A 222 12.84 -24.23 -1.42
CA ALA A 222 13.41 -23.40 -2.46
C ALA A 222 14.61 -22.58 -1.96
N LYS A 223 15.52 -22.26 -2.85
CA LYS A 223 16.60 -21.30 -2.62
C LYS A 223 16.00 -19.88 -2.60
N LEU A 224 16.24 -19.13 -1.52
CA LEU A 224 15.78 -17.74 -1.39
C LEU A 224 16.84 -16.77 -1.91
N VAL A 225 16.41 -15.83 -2.75
CA VAL A 225 17.23 -14.72 -3.25
C VAL A 225 16.50 -13.41 -2.94
N LEU A 226 17.10 -12.59 -2.10
CA LEU A 226 16.56 -11.30 -1.71
C LEU A 226 17.31 -10.20 -2.47
N VAL A 227 16.60 -9.46 -3.32
CA VAL A 227 17.15 -8.33 -4.09
C VAL A 227 16.65 -7.04 -3.48
N ASP A 228 17.53 -6.37 -2.75
CA ASP A 228 17.21 -5.17 -1.99
C ASP A 228 17.47 -3.90 -2.80
N LEU A 229 16.39 -3.18 -3.11
CA LEU A 229 16.39 -1.88 -3.79
C LEU A 229 16.26 -0.71 -2.80
N GLY A 230 16.09 -1.00 -1.52
CA GLY A 230 16.10 -0.02 -0.44
C GLY A 230 17.50 0.53 -0.18
N LYS A 231 17.58 1.80 0.16
CA LYS A 231 18.81 2.40 0.69
C LYS A 231 18.51 3.00 2.04
N GLN A 232 19.37 2.73 3.01
CA GLN A 232 19.22 3.33 4.33
C GLN A 232 19.41 4.85 4.29
N GLY A 233 18.65 5.57 5.13
CA GLY A 233 18.79 7.02 5.29
C GLY A 233 18.16 7.83 4.17
N GLN A 234 17.18 7.31 3.47
CA GLN A 234 16.42 8.08 2.48
C GLN A 234 15.49 9.07 3.19
N GLU A 235 15.39 10.25 2.59
CA GLU A 235 14.56 11.33 3.10
C GLU A 235 13.19 11.28 2.43
N ASN A 236 12.14 11.36 3.23
CA ASN A 236 10.76 11.46 2.76
C ASN A 236 9.93 12.36 3.66
N THR A 237 9.00 13.08 3.07
CA THR A 237 8.02 13.92 3.75
C THR A 237 6.65 13.63 3.15
N ALA A 238 5.62 13.50 3.98
CA ALA A 238 4.28 13.20 3.49
C ALA A 238 3.19 14.06 4.13
N VAL A 239 2.10 14.25 3.40
CA VAL A 239 0.85 14.82 3.96
C VAL A 239 0.05 13.69 4.59
N THR A 240 0.12 13.57 5.91
CA THR A 240 -0.46 12.44 6.64
C THR A 240 -1.95 12.59 6.93
N SER A 241 -2.45 13.83 7.02
CA SER A 241 -3.85 14.09 7.34
C SER A 241 -4.33 15.40 6.69
N LEU A 242 -5.59 15.40 6.28
CA LEU A 242 -6.36 16.56 5.87
C LEU A 242 -7.76 16.40 6.43
N ARG A 243 -8.20 17.34 7.27
CA ARG A 243 -9.52 17.29 7.92
C ARG A 243 -10.12 18.67 8.09
N THR A 244 -11.42 18.76 8.21
CA THR A 244 -12.10 20.00 8.59
C THR A 244 -12.07 20.16 10.12
N ILE A 245 -11.84 21.39 10.58
CA ILE A 245 -12.04 21.77 11.98
C ILE A 245 -13.48 22.26 12.11
N GLY A 246 -14.27 21.57 12.94
CA GLY A 246 -15.71 21.82 13.06
C GLY A 246 -16.54 20.79 12.30
N SER A 247 -17.85 20.72 12.61
CA SER A 247 -18.68 19.60 12.21
C SER A 247 -19.24 19.69 10.79
N HIS A 248 -19.35 20.88 10.18
CA HIS A 248 -20.09 21.02 8.91
C HIS A 248 -19.67 22.18 8.03
N VAL A 249 -19.67 21.91 6.72
CA VAL A 249 -19.41 22.90 5.68
C VAL A 249 -20.73 23.48 5.20
N ALA A 250 -20.94 24.75 5.43
CA ALA A 250 -22.11 25.50 4.96
C ALA A 250 -21.72 26.58 3.97
N LEU A 251 -22.57 26.84 2.99
CA LEU A 251 -22.38 27.86 1.98
C LEU A 251 -22.21 29.25 2.63
N GLY A 252 -21.24 30.04 2.18
CA GLY A 252 -20.98 31.40 2.64
C GLY A 252 -20.35 31.53 4.03
N ARG A 253 -19.98 30.42 4.69
CA ARG A 253 -19.28 30.42 5.97
C ARG A 253 -17.82 29.97 5.82
N PRO A 254 -16.88 30.58 6.56
CA PRO A 254 -15.50 30.17 6.58
C PRO A 254 -15.39 28.77 7.22
N VAL A 255 -14.73 27.86 6.50
CA VAL A 255 -14.40 26.52 6.97
C VAL A 255 -12.89 26.46 7.19
N GLN A 256 -12.48 25.86 8.29
CA GLN A 256 -11.08 25.64 8.57
C GLN A 256 -10.69 24.21 8.20
N PHE A 257 -9.58 24.09 7.47
CA PHE A 257 -8.98 22.82 7.07
C PHE A 257 -7.63 22.70 7.76
N GLU A 258 -7.43 21.62 8.47
CA GLU A 258 -6.15 21.28 9.09
C GLU A 258 -5.45 20.23 8.26
N ALA A 259 -4.25 20.55 7.80
CA ALA A 259 -3.36 19.65 7.10
C ALA A 259 -2.17 19.31 7.98
N THR A 260 -1.88 18.04 8.17
CA THR A 260 -0.72 17.56 8.92
C THR A 260 0.32 17.01 7.95
N VAL A 261 1.56 17.48 8.10
CA VAL A 261 2.72 17.04 7.32
C VAL A 261 3.74 16.44 8.28
N GLN A 262 4.32 15.32 7.90
CA GLN A 262 5.32 14.62 8.70
C GLN A 262 6.63 14.44 7.93
N ASN A 263 7.75 14.61 8.63
CA ASN A 263 9.08 14.29 8.13
C ASN A 263 9.46 12.89 8.64
N PHE A 264 9.50 11.90 7.75
CA PHE A 264 9.93 10.53 8.04
C PHE A 264 11.44 10.37 7.93
N GLY A 265 12.14 11.38 7.38
CA GLY A 265 13.58 11.37 7.21
C GLY A 265 14.36 11.70 8.47
N ARG A 266 15.68 11.77 8.33
CA ARG A 266 16.64 12.07 9.42
C ARG A 266 17.20 13.49 9.35
N ILE A 267 16.92 14.22 8.26
CA ILE A 267 17.43 15.56 8.02
C ILE A 267 16.29 16.58 8.15
N PRO A 268 16.50 17.71 8.85
CA PRO A 268 15.49 18.77 8.91
C PRO A 268 15.17 19.33 7.52
N GLN A 269 13.89 19.43 7.19
CA GLN A 269 13.38 20.00 5.95
C GLN A 269 12.83 21.39 6.23
N ASN A 270 13.54 22.42 5.79
CA ASN A 270 13.17 23.81 6.08
C ASN A 270 12.60 24.52 4.85
N GLY A 271 11.56 25.34 5.08
CA GLY A 271 10.97 26.18 4.06
C GLY A 271 10.21 25.45 2.98
N ARG A 272 9.75 24.20 3.24
CA ARG A 272 8.93 23.41 2.30
C ARG A 272 7.61 24.12 2.04
N GLN A 273 7.19 24.15 0.80
CA GLN A 273 5.94 24.81 0.41
C GLN A 273 4.78 23.83 0.49
N LEU A 274 3.77 24.19 1.29
CA LEU A 274 2.51 23.48 1.42
C LEU A 274 1.43 24.32 0.72
N GLU A 275 0.86 23.78 -0.35
CA GLU A 275 -0.16 24.41 -1.18
C GLU A 275 -1.53 23.89 -0.79
N PHE A 276 -2.51 24.80 -0.68
CA PHE A 276 -3.91 24.48 -0.46
C PHE A 276 -4.72 24.85 -1.70
N LEU A 277 -5.38 23.86 -2.29
CA LEU A 277 -6.16 24.03 -3.51
C LEU A 277 -7.63 23.66 -3.26
N VAL A 278 -8.53 24.40 -3.90
CA VAL A 278 -9.96 24.09 -3.97
C VAL A 278 -10.37 24.08 -5.46
N ASP A 279 -11.03 23.03 -5.90
CA ASP A 279 -11.44 22.81 -7.28
C ASP A 279 -10.29 23.04 -8.28
N ASN A 280 -9.13 22.48 -7.96
CA ASN A 280 -7.87 22.58 -8.70
C ASN A 280 -7.28 24.01 -8.78
N LYS A 281 -7.82 24.97 -8.03
CA LYS A 281 -7.32 26.36 -7.99
C LYS A 281 -6.55 26.58 -6.69
N LEU A 282 -5.32 27.08 -6.81
CA LEU A 282 -4.49 27.46 -5.65
C LEU A 282 -5.16 28.59 -4.86
N GLN A 283 -5.43 28.37 -3.59
CA GLN A 283 -6.04 29.32 -2.69
C GLN A 283 -5.03 29.93 -1.71
N ALA A 284 -4.10 29.11 -1.20
CA ALA A 284 -3.09 29.55 -0.24
C ALA A 284 -1.82 28.72 -0.35
N THR A 285 -0.70 29.30 0.09
CA THR A 285 0.58 28.63 0.25
C THR A 285 1.14 28.94 1.64
N ARG A 286 1.67 27.92 2.34
CA ARG A 286 2.38 28.05 3.61
C ARG A 286 3.79 27.52 3.49
N ARG A 287 4.71 28.02 4.29
CA ARG A 287 6.06 27.45 4.42
C ARG A 287 6.15 26.73 5.75
N VAL A 288 6.49 25.46 5.70
CA VAL A 288 6.62 24.59 6.86
C VAL A 288 8.08 24.21 7.10
N ASN A 289 8.46 24.12 8.37
CA ASN A 289 9.76 23.60 8.78
C ASN A 289 9.52 22.29 9.52
N LEU A 290 10.11 21.22 9.01
CA LEU A 290 9.84 19.86 9.46
C LEU A 290 11.09 19.29 10.13
N VAL A 291 11.01 19.10 11.44
CA VAL A 291 12.05 18.42 12.21
C VAL A 291 11.97 16.91 11.96
N PRO A 292 13.10 16.18 11.91
CA PRO A 292 13.11 14.73 11.74
C PRO A 292 12.20 13.99 12.72
N GLY A 293 11.41 13.05 12.20
CA GLY A 293 10.50 12.23 13.01
C GLY A 293 9.30 12.96 13.62
N THR A 294 9.07 14.27 13.28
CA THR A 294 7.96 15.05 13.82
C THR A 294 6.95 15.42 12.76
N SER A 295 5.74 15.75 13.20
CA SER A 295 4.67 16.28 12.36
C SER A 295 4.36 17.74 12.71
N VAL A 296 3.91 18.51 11.72
CA VAL A 296 3.46 19.89 11.83
C VAL A 296 2.08 20.00 11.22
N SER A 297 1.17 20.67 11.91
CA SER A 297 -0.18 20.96 11.40
C SER A 297 -0.31 22.42 11.00
N GLU A 298 -0.87 22.67 9.82
CA GLU A 298 -1.18 23.98 9.28
C GLU A 298 -2.68 24.12 9.06
N VAL A 299 -3.22 25.30 9.38
CA VAL A 299 -4.66 25.58 9.24
C VAL A 299 -4.89 26.56 8.09
N PHE A 300 -5.78 26.16 7.17
CA PHE A 300 -6.25 26.98 6.07
C PHE A 300 -7.72 27.33 6.27
N SER A 301 -8.11 28.56 5.94
CA SER A 301 -9.51 28.99 5.98
C SER A 301 -10.01 29.25 4.56
N TYR A 302 -11.19 28.71 4.22
CA TYR A 302 -11.82 28.93 2.93
C TYR A 302 -13.32 29.09 3.08
N THR A 303 -13.94 29.91 2.22
CA THR A 303 -15.38 30.13 2.16
C THR A 303 -15.92 29.75 0.81
N PHE A 304 -16.76 28.72 0.79
CA PHE A 304 -17.39 28.26 -0.46
C PHE A 304 -18.47 29.24 -0.91
N SER A 305 -18.41 29.66 -2.17
CA SER A 305 -19.36 30.59 -2.79
C SER A 305 -20.46 29.90 -3.60
N ALA A 306 -20.33 28.60 -3.85
CA ALA A 306 -21.31 27.78 -4.54
C ALA A 306 -21.60 26.51 -3.73
N GLY A 307 -22.81 25.98 -3.87
CA GLY A 307 -23.17 24.65 -3.40
C GLY A 307 -22.72 23.57 -4.38
N GLY A 308 -22.72 22.33 -3.95
CA GLY A 308 -22.35 21.17 -4.75
C GLY A 308 -21.17 20.40 -4.15
N GLU A 309 -20.60 19.52 -4.98
CA GLU A 309 -19.44 18.73 -4.61
C GLU A 309 -18.15 19.49 -4.93
N HIS A 310 -17.31 19.67 -3.93
CA HIS A 310 -16.02 20.37 -4.06
C HIS A 310 -14.87 19.44 -3.74
N ARG A 311 -13.76 19.58 -4.47
CA ARG A 311 -12.51 18.87 -4.22
C ARG A 311 -11.51 19.80 -3.52
N VAL A 312 -10.99 19.33 -2.40
CA VAL A 312 -9.93 20.02 -1.66
C VAL A 312 -8.68 19.18 -1.77
N GLU A 313 -7.56 19.80 -2.10
CA GLU A 313 -6.25 19.17 -2.19
C GLU A 313 -5.23 19.94 -1.36
N VAL A 314 -4.40 19.23 -0.62
CA VAL A 314 -3.18 19.79 -0.04
C VAL A 314 -2.00 19.10 -0.70
N ARG A 315 -1.04 19.92 -1.13
CA ARG A 315 0.15 19.47 -1.84
C ARG A 315 1.42 20.00 -1.21
N LEU A 316 2.34 19.10 -0.87
CA LEU A 316 3.69 19.44 -0.46
C LEU A 316 4.61 19.39 -1.67
N GLN A 317 5.40 20.43 -1.92
CA GLN A 317 6.29 20.43 -3.08
C GLN A 317 7.55 19.59 -2.83
N GLY A 318 7.82 18.72 -3.76
CA GLY A 318 9.10 18.19 -4.25
C GLY A 318 9.93 17.33 -3.30
N ASP A 319 9.61 16.03 -3.13
CA ASP A 319 10.60 15.01 -2.83
C ASP A 319 10.53 13.86 -3.86
N ALA A 320 11.22 12.76 -3.58
CA ALA A 320 11.37 11.67 -4.53
C ALA A 320 10.19 10.68 -4.55
N LEU A 321 9.23 10.81 -3.62
CA LEU A 321 8.01 10.01 -3.55
C LEU A 321 6.79 10.90 -3.71
N GLU A 322 6.33 11.08 -4.95
CA GLU A 322 5.32 12.09 -5.28
C GLU A 322 3.91 11.78 -4.75
N VAL A 323 3.56 10.50 -4.58
CA VAL A 323 2.18 10.07 -4.30
C VAL A 323 1.71 10.49 -2.90
N ASP A 324 2.58 10.45 -1.90
CA ASP A 324 2.27 10.81 -0.50
C ASP A 324 2.46 12.31 -0.21
N ASN A 325 2.96 13.06 -1.17
CA ASN A 325 3.04 14.52 -1.14
C ASN A 325 1.67 15.20 -1.36
N ARG A 326 0.64 14.45 -1.66
CA ARG A 326 -0.71 14.96 -1.92
C ARG A 326 -1.72 14.26 -1.04
N ARG A 327 -2.71 15.04 -0.61
CA ARG A 327 -3.87 14.49 0.08
C ARG A 327 -5.13 15.21 -0.36
N TRP A 328 -6.15 14.43 -0.62
CA TRP A 328 -7.43 14.93 -1.12
C TRP A 328 -8.54 14.78 -0.08
N MET A 329 -9.53 15.64 -0.18
CA MET A 329 -10.77 15.57 0.58
C MET A 329 -11.93 15.93 -0.35
N SER A 330 -13.00 15.20 -0.29
CA SER A 330 -14.29 15.56 -0.90
C SER A 330 -15.14 16.34 0.09
N VAL A 331 -15.60 17.51 -0.31
CA VAL A 331 -16.38 18.41 0.53
C VAL A 331 -17.72 18.71 -0.11
N PRO A 332 -18.80 18.01 0.29
CA PRO A 332 -20.16 18.35 -0.16
C PRO A 332 -20.65 19.63 0.56
N VAL A 333 -20.86 20.68 -0.20
CA VAL A 333 -21.41 21.96 0.28
C VAL A 333 -22.90 22.00 -0.06
N ARG A 334 -23.72 21.91 0.98
CA ARG A 334 -25.17 21.99 0.81
C ARG A 334 -25.63 23.45 0.81
N GLU A 335 -26.45 23.81 -0.17
CA GLU A 335 -27.09 25.13 -0.20
C GLU A 335 -28.11 25.26 0.92
N ARG A 336 -28.89 24.18 1.13
CA ARG A 336 -29.88 24.08 2.20
C ARG A 336 -29.95 22.65 2.72
N LEU A 337 -30.20 22.51 4.01
CA LEU A 337 -30.50 21.24 4.68
C LEU A 337 -32.00 21.18 4.95
N ASN A 338 -32.67 20.22 4.39
CA ASN A 338 -34.11 20.05 4.55
C ASN A 338 -34.41 19.33 5.87
N VAL A 339 -35.07 20.00 6.78
CA VAL A 339 -35.40 19.49 8.11
C VAL A 339 -36.89 19.28 8.25
N LEU A 340 -37.30 18.02 8.49
CA LEU A 340 -38.71 17.71 8.79
C LEU A 340 -38.96 17.85 10.29
N CYS A 341 -39.88 18.73 10.67
CA CYS A 341 -40.27 18.94 12.07
C CYS A 341 -41.68 18.33 12.30
N VAL A 342 -41.72 17.20 13.02
CA VAL A 342 -42.96 16.52 13.34
C VAL A 342 -43.52 17.07 14.65
N ASN A 343 -44.65 17.74 14.58
CA ASN A 343 -45.31 18.37 15.71
C ASN A 343 -46.28 17.39 16.38
N GLY A 344 -45.90 16.90 17.57
CA GLY A 344 -46.75 16.02 18.38
C GLY A 344 -47.75 16.73 19.31
N SER A 345 -47.57 18.05 19.54
CA SER A 345 -48.45 18.84 20.39
C SER A 345 -48.87 20.14 19.70
N ARG A 346 -50.07 20.12 19.16
CA ARG A 346 -50.68 21.35 18.60
C ARG A 346 -51.53 22.06 19.63
N THR A 347 -51.28 23.31 19.85
CA THR A 347 -52.05 24.19 20.73
C THR A 347 -52.61 25.35 19.93
N GLY A 348 -53.67 25.92 20.35
CA GLY A 348 -54.21 27.16 19.75
C GLY A 348 -53.49 28.45 20.23
N ARG A 349 -52.37 28.31 20.99
CA ARG A 349 -51.62 29.39 21.56
C ARG A 349 -50.44 29.75 20.63
N GLU A 350 -50.20 31.03 20.45
CA GLU A 350 -49.00 31.50 19.74
C GLU A 350 -47.71 31.03 20.48
N MET A 351 -46.75 30.53 19.75
CA MET A 351 -45.53 29.91 20.29
C MET A 351 -45.77 28.73 21.25
N GLY A 352 -46.92 28.06 21.15
CA GLY A 352 -47.29 27.00 22.03
C GLY A 352 -47.17 25.59 21.44
N ASN A 353 -46.84 25.46 20.15
CA ASN A 353 -46.62 24.17 19.54
C ASN A 353 -45.19 23.63 19.84
N ALA A 354 -45.06 22.31 19.92
CA ALA A 354 -43.76 21.72 20.24
C ALA A 354 -42.63 21.99 19.25
N THR A 355 -42.96 22.50 18.05
CA THR A 355 -42.01 22.83 16.99
C THR A 355 -41.75 24.34 16.78
N ASP A 356 -42.45 25.21 17.46
CA ASP A 356 -42.41 26.65 17.15
C ASP A 356 -41.02 27.28 17.41
N PHE A 357 -40.44 27.05 18.59
CA PHE A 357 -39.09 27.51 18.94
C PHE A 357 -38.04 26.83 18.07
N LEU A 358 -38.21 25.53 17.73
CA LEU A 358 -37.32 24.80 16.87
C LEU A 358 -37.26 25.42 15.46
N THR A 359 -38.39 25.71 14.84
CA THR A 359 -38.47 26.31 13.52
C THR A 359 -37.87 27.72 13.49
N LEU A 360 -38.12 28.50 14.53
CA LEU A 360 -37.52 29.84 14.68
C LEU A 360 -35.98 29.76 14.83
N ALA A 361 -35.47 28.74 15.55
CA ALA A 361 -34.03 28.55 15.71
C ALA A 361 -33.35 28.08 14.39
N LEU A 362 -34.03 27.23 13.65
CA LEU A 362 -33.51 26.73 12.37
C LEU A 362 -33.60 27.82 11.28
N GLN A 363 -34.71 28.55 11.22
CA GLN A 363 -34.92 29.62 10.25
C GLN A 363 -35.47 30.89 10.93
N PRO A 364 -34.59 31.77 11.47
CA PRO A 364 -34.99 33.04 11.98
C PRO A 364 -35.68 33.89 10.91
N ALA A 365 -36.65 34.70 11.33
CA ALA A 365 -37.34 35.63 10.42
C ALA A 365 -36.35 36.56 9.68
N GLU A 366 -36.61 36.87 8.42
CA GLU A 366 -35.73 37.56 7.46
C GLU A 366 -35.28 38.98 7.83
N SER A 367 -35.46 39.41 9.05
CA SER A 367 -35.17 40.77 9.52
C SER A 367 -33.69 41.07 9.81
N ALA A 368 -32.80 40.13 9.74
CA ALA A 368 -31.36 40.36 9.85
C ALA A 368 -30.73 40.25 8.44
N ALA A 369 -30.37 41.41 7.90
CA ALA A 369 -29.68 41.49 6.61
C ALA A 369 -28.53 40.49 6.51
N ASP A 370 -28.48 39.78 5.39
CA ASP A 370 -27.37 39.00 4.83
C ASP A 370 -27.08 37.57 5.33
N ALA A 371 -27.83 36.98 6.24
CA ALA A 371 -27.56 35.55 6.62
C ALA A 371 -28.71 34.63 6.20
N VAL A 372 -28.66 34.08 5.01
CA VAL A 372 -29.53 32.96 4.57
C VAL A 372 -29.27 31.79 5.50
N SER A 373 -30.31 31.31 6.24
CA SER A 373 -30.17 30.12 7.06
C SER A 373 -29.87 28.89 6.18
N PRO A 374 -28.90 28.05 6.54
CA PRO A 374 -28.64 26.80 5.82
C PRO A 374 -29.74 25.76 5.97
N PHE A 375 -30.75 26.02 6.84
CA PHE A 375 -31.82 25.08 7.12
C PHE A 375 -33.12 25.51 6.45
N ALA A 376 -33.85 24.50 5.92
CA ALA A 376 -35.20 24.65 5.38
C ALA A 376 -36.17 23.74 6.20
N PRO A 377 -36.70 24.24 7.33
CA PRO A 377 -37.62 23.47 8.17
C PRO A 377 -39.00 23.37 7.52
N ARG A 378 -39.58 22.16 7.53
CA ARG A 378 -40.95 21.89 7.13
C ARG A 378 -41.69 21.25 8.29
N VAL A 379 -42.80 21.85 8.72
CA VAL A 379 -43.60 21.34 9.86
C VAL A 379 -44.75 20.49 9.34
N ILE A 380 -44.95 19.32 9.95
CA ILE A 380 -46.09 18.44 9.73
C ILE A 380 -46.70 18.03 11.06
N ALA A 381 -47.96 17.51 11.04
CA ALA A 381 -48.52 16.83 12.18
C ALA A 381 -47.98 15.40 12.31
N SER A 382 -48.01 14.83 13.52
CA SER A 382 -47.53 13.45 13.76
C SER A 382 -48.23 12.42 12.88
N GLY A 383 -49.53 12.55 12.64
CA GLY A 383 -50.28 11.61 11.78
C GLY A 383 -49.96 11.67 10.28
N ASP A 384 -49.25 12.70 9.83
CA ASP A 384 -48.91 12.87 8.41
C ASP A 384 -47.54 12.28 8.03
N LEU A 385 -46.81 11.67 8.97
CA LEU A 385 -45.45 11.17 8.77
C LEU A 385 -45.38 10.09 7.69
N VAL A 386 -46.29 9.13 7.69
CA VAL A 386 -46.30 8.02 6.71
C VAL A 386 -46.54 8.52 5.27
N ALA A 387 -47.23 9.65 5.11
CA ALA A 387 -47.51 10.25 3.80
C ALA A 387 -46.36 11.04 3.23
N GLN A 388 -45.27 11.28 4.02
CA GLN A 388 -44.10 12.04 3.53
C GLN A 388 -43.10 11.13 2.82
N ASP A 389 -42.48 11.66 1.75
CA ASP A 389 -41.30 11.07 1.19
C ASP A 389 -40.07 11.56 1.97
N LEU A 390 -39.55 10.69 2.85
CA LEU A 390 -38.41 11.04 3.71
C LEU A 390 -37.10 11.23 2.96
N ARG A 391 -37.03 10.90 1.68
CA ARG A 391 -35.84 11.09 0.83
C ARG A 391 -35.53 12.57 0.60
N ASP A 392 -36.55 13.43 0.66
CA ASP A 392 -36.42 14.88 0.47
C ASP A 392 -35.80 15.59 1.68
N PHE A 393 -35.63 14.88 2.82
CA PHE A 393 -35.17 15.45 4.08
C PHE A 393 -33.80 14.89 4.49
N ASP A 394 -32.99 15.73 5.10
CA ASP A 394 -31.67 15.36 5.63
C ASP A 394 -31.77 14.88 7.09
N CYS A 395 -32.65 15.50 7.88
CA CYS A 395 -32.97 15.02 9.21
C CYS A 395 -34.42 15.28 9.61
N ILE A 396 -34.88 14.58 10.64
CA ILE A 396 -36.24 14.64 11.20
C ILE A 396 -36.18 14.94 12.68
N PHE A 397 -36.91 15.96 13.13
CA PHE A 397 -37.13 16.21 14.54
C PHE A 397 -38.56 15.72 14.92
N LEU A 398 -38.64 14.84 15.88
CA LEU A 398 -39.93 14.36 16.43
C LEU A 398 -40.14 15.01 17.80
N CYS A 399 -40.94 16.10 17.81
CA CYS A 399 -41.13 16.92 18.99
C CYS A 399 -42.41 16.53 19.73
N ASN A 400 -42.29 15.96 20.93
CA ASN A 400 -43.40 15.55 21.82
C ASN A 400 -44.44 14.68 21.10
N VAL A 401 -43.99 13.72 20.25
CA VAL A 401 -44.85 12.77 19.55
C VAL A 401 -45.29 11.70 20.48
N ALA A 402 -46.61 11.52 20.65
CA ALA A 402 -47.16 10.67 21.67
C ALA A 402 -46.77 9.19 21.53
N LEU A 403 -46.91 8.64 20.34
CA LEU A 403 -46.57 7.25 20.03
C LEU A 403 -46.09 7.14 18.58
N VAL A 404 -45.30 6.13 18.29
CA VAL A 404 -44.82 5.77 16.97
C VAL A 404 -45.36 4.39 16.61
N THR A 405 -46.08 4.30 15.50
CA THR A 405 -46.62 3.02 14.99
C THR A 405 -45.51 2.14 14.42
N PRO A 406 -45.71 0.81 14.32
CA PRO A 406 -44.70 -0.07 13.70
C PRO A 406 -44.39 0.28 12.24
N ALA A 407 -45.35 0.83 11.50
CA ALA A 407 -45.12 1.29 10.14
C ALA A 407 -44.19 2.54 10.07
N GLU A 408 -44.44 3.51 10.98
CA GLU A 408 -43.58 4.70 11.10
C GLU A 408 -42.20 4.31 11.60
N ALA A 409 -42.08 3.39 12.56
CA ALA A 409 -40.79 2.91 13.05
C ALA A 409 -39.98 2.25 11.92
N LYS A 410 -40.60 1.42 11.09
CA LYS A 410 -39.94 0.82 9.91
C LYS A 410 -39.50 1.86 8.87
N LEU A 411 -40.35 2.87 8.65
CA LEU A 411 -40.00 3.99 7.74
C LEU A 411 -38.81 4.79 8.26
N LEU A 412 -38.82 5.14 9.54
CA LEU A 412 -37.70 5.86 10.20
C LEU A 412 -36.44 5.02 10.27
N GLU A 413 -36.56 3.71 10.51
CA GLU A 413 -35.41 2.80 10.47
C GLU A 413 -34.76 2.74 9.07
N SER A 414 -35.55 2.64 8.00
CA SER A 414 -35.06 2.70 6.63
C SER A 414 -34.40 4.04 6.31
N PHE A 415 -35.00 5.14 6.75
CA PHE A 415 -34.44 6.48 6.60
C PHE A 415 -33.11 6.65 7.30
N LEU A 416 -32.98 6.20 8.55
CA LEU A 416 -31.72 6.23 9.30
C LEU A 416 -30.66 5.32 8.69
N LYS A 417 -31.01 4.11 8.26
CA LYS A 417 -30.08 3.19 7.58
C LYS A 417 -29.56 3.75 6.24
N SER A 418 -30.34 4.60 5.58
CA SER A 418 -29.91 5.30 4.36
C SER A 418 -29.12 6.59 4.62
N GLY A 419 -28.67 6.82 5.85
CA GLY A 419 -27.84 7.97 6.23
C GLY A 419 -28.63 9.19 6.76
N GLY A 420 -29.96 9.15 6.82
CA GLY A 420 -30.76 10.22 7.41
C GLY A 420 -30.54 10.40 8.92
N GLY A 421 -30.92 11.53 9.48
CA GLY A 421 -30.82 11.81 10.90
C GLY A 421 -32.17 11.89 11.60
N ALA A 422 -32.25 11.46 12.87
CA ALA A 422 -33.44 11.65 13.70
C ALA A 422 -33.07 12.27 15.03
N VAL A 423 -33.88 13.24 15.48
CA VAL A 423 -33.78 13.86 16.80
C VAL A 423 -35.10 13.68 17.52
N TRP A 424 -35.08 12.89 18.58
CA TRP A 424 -36.23 12.55 19.42
C TRP A 424 -36.29 13.53 20.59
N CYS A 425 -37.25 14.44 20.55
CA CYS A 425 -37.43 15.44 21.60
C CYS A 425 -38.62 15.03 22.47
N LEU A 426 -38.32 14.66 23.70
CA LEU A 426 -39.34 14.14 24.63
C LEU A 426 -40.24 15.26 25.15
N GLY A 427 -41.34 14.88 25.79
CA GLY A 427 -42.31 15.81 26.35
C GLY A 427 -43.46 15.05 27.06
N ASP A 428 -44.45 15.80 27.49
CA ASP A 428 -45.55 15.29 28.35
C ASP A 428 -46.46 14.24 27.69
N ARG A 429 -46.46 14.20 26.35
CA ARG A 429 -47.31 13.27 25.59
C ARG A 429 -46.65 11.94 25.28
N VAL A 430 -45.35 11.83 25.43
CA VAL A 430 -44.57 10.64 25.03
C VAL A 430 -45.01 9.42 25.85
N ASP A 431 -45.41 8.35 25.14
CA ASP A 431 -45.65 7.03 25.71
C ASP A 431 -44.30 6.27 25.77
N VAL A 432 -43.78 6.16 27.00
CA VAL A 432 -42.47 5.53 27.26
C VAL A 432 -42.46 4.06 26.89
N ASP A 433 -43.52 3.33 27.13
CA ASP A 433 -43.63 1.90 26.82
C ASP A 433 -43.64 1.67 25.31
N ASN A 434 -44.36 2.51 24.58
CA ASN A 434 -44.34 2.48 23.11
C ASN A 434 -42.94 2.76 22.55
N TYR A 435 -42.25 3.81 23.00
CA TYR A 435 -40.90 4.16 22.53
C TYR A 435 -39.90 3.05 22.85
N ASN A 436 -39.95 2.50 24.09
CA ASN A 436 -39.01 1.45 24.46
C ASN A 436 -39.26 0.13 23.72
N SER A 437 -40.49 -0.25 23.49
CA SER A 437 -40.83 -1.50 22.78
C SER A 437 -40.68 -1.41 21.28
N THR A 438 -40.96 -0.24 20.68
CA THR A 438 -41.00 -0.07 19.21
C THR A 438 -39.67 0.48 18.63
N LEU A 439 -39.04 1.43 19.35
CA LEU A 439 -37.87 2.15 18.86
C LEU A 439 -36.56 1.73 19.53
N TYR A 440 -36.54 1.47 20.85
CA TYR A 440 -35.33 1.06 21.56
C TYR A 440 -35.05 -0.44 21.41
N ARG A 441 -36.08 -1.31 21.58
CA ARG A 441 -35.99 -2.76 21.34
C ARG A 441 -34.81 -3.42 22.04
N ASP A 442 -34.63 -3.19 23.34
CA ASP A 442 -33.51 -3.71 24.14
C ASP A 442 -32.12 -3.36 23.56
N GLY A 443 -31.96 -2.18 22.94
CA GLY A 443 -30.73 -1.69 22.35
C GLY A 443 -30.47 -2.12 20.89
N GLN A 444 -31.42 -2.88 20.31
CA GLN A 444 -31.35 -3.28 18.90
C GLN A 444 -32.12 -2.35 17.94
N GLY A 445 -32.72 -1.31 18.50
CA GLY A 445 -33.55 -0.37 17.77
C GLY A 445 -32.75 0.87 17.29
N ILE A 446 -33.55 1.90 16.96
CA ILE A 446 -33.03 3.18 16.44
C ILE A 446 -32.93 4.29 17.48
N LEU A 447 -33.44 4.03 18.71
CA LEU A 447 -33.34 4.99 19.82
C LEU A 447 -31.99 4.81 20.54
N PRO A 448 -31.20 5.88 20.79
CA PRO A 448 -29.84 5.76 21.33
C PRO A 448 -29.80 5.37 22.82
N ALA A 449 -30.90 5.55 23.54
CA ALA A 449 -30.98 5.22 24.96
C ALA A 449 -32.41 4.72 25.34
N GLN A 450 -32.48 3.90 26.35
CA GLN A 450 -33.78 3.53 26.95
C GLN A 450 -34.36 4.71 27.74
N ILE A 451 -35.67 4.96 27.60
CA ILE A 451 -36.37 5.98 28.36
C ILE A 451 -36.77 5.41 29.69
N GLY A 452 -36.29 5.97 30.77
CA GLY A 452 -36.65 5.63 32.14
C GLY A 452 -37.80 6.52 32.71
N PRO A 453 -37.93 6.57 34.01
CA PRO A 453 -38.99 7.34 34.67
C PRO A 453 -38.77 8.86 34.47
N ARG A 454 -39.88 9.61 34.47
CA ARG A 454 -39.84 11.07 34.48
C ARG A 454 -39.41 11.58 35.84
N ARG A 455 -38.49 12.56 35.86
CA ARG A 455 -38.06 13.32 37.03
C ARG A 455 -38.58 14.74 36.93
N GLY A 456 -38.95 15.29 38.10
CA GLY A 456 -39.49 16.66 38.20
C GLY A 456 -40.94 16.77 37.79
N ASN A 457 -41.49 17.98 37.97
CA ASN A 457 -42.87 18.30 37.63
C ASN A 457 -42.96 19.70 37.02
N PRO A 458 -43.34 19.83 35.73
CA PRO A 458 -43.37 21.15 35.06
C PRO A 458 -44.44 22.10 35.62
N ALA A 459 -45.44 21.57 36.37
CA ALA A 459 -46.46 22.37 37.06
C ALA A 459 -45.96 22.90 38.41
N ASP A 460 -45.01 22.20 39.04
CA ASP A 460 -44.38 22.61 40.29
C ASP A 460 -42.91 23.04 39.98
N ARG A 461 -42.72 24.36 39.86
CA ARG A 461 -41.42 24.96 39.52
C ARG A 461 -40.51 25.14 40.73
N SER A 462 -40.79 24.49 41.87
CA SER A 462 -39.96 24.53 43.07
C SER A 462 -38.61 23.82 42.91
N GLU A 463 -38.59 22.77 42.08
CA GLU A 463 -37.37 22.00 41.73
C GLU A 463 -36.98 22.27 40.29
N ALA A 464 -35.72 22.59 40.09
CA ALA A 464 -35.16 22.83 38.77
C ALA A 464 -33.78 22.11 38.60
N PHE A 465 -33.54 21.62 37.42
CA PHE A 465 -32.31 20.93 37.02
C PHE A 465 -31.56 21.78 36.04
N PHE A 466 -30.21 21.72 36.07
CA PHE A 466 -29.35 22.52 35.25
C PHE A 466 -28.56 21.66 34.28
N PHE A 467 -28.20 22.22 33.12
CA PHE A 467 -27.32 21.51 32.19
C PHE A 467 -25.88 21.55 32.66
N ASP A 468 -25.19 20.40 32.54
CA ASP A 468 -23.75 20.22 32.75
C ASP A 468 -23.09 19.71 31.46
N PRO A 469 -22.35 20.57 30.74
CA PRO A 469 -21.66 20.18 29.50
C PRO A 469 -20.40 19.31 29.71
N GLY A 470 -20.03 19.01 30.95
CA GLY A 470 -18.84 18.23 31.27
C GLY A 470 -17.54 18.88 30.78
N ASP A 471 -16.80 18.16 29.95
CA ASP A 471 -15.51 18.61 29.39
C ASP A 471 -15.62 19.39 28.07
N TYR A 472 -16.82 19.64 27.58
CA TYR A 472 -17.10 20.26 26.26
C TYR A 472 -16.53 19.50 25.06
N SER A 473 -16.18 18.25 25.20
CA SER A 473 -15.55 17.45 24.12
C SER A 473 -16.51 17.07 23.00
N HIS A 474 -17.83 17.09 23.28
CA HIS A 474 -18.83 16.74 22.29
C HIS A 474 -19.13 17.89 21.32
N PRO A 475 -19.26 17.67 19.99
CA PRO A 475 -19.49 18.75 19.00
C PRO A 475 -20.68 19.67 19.32
N ILE A 476 -21.79 19.15 19.86
CA ILE A 476 -23.00 19.93 20.22
C ILE A 476 -22.70 21.02 21.26
N VAL A 477 -21.74 20.79 22.14
CA VAL A 477 -21.41 21.70 23.26
C VAL A 477 -20.06 22.37 23.13
N ALA A 478 -19.23 21.99 22.18
CA ALA A 478 -17.85 22.46 22.03
C ALA A 478 -17.73 23.99 21.89
N ASP A 479 -18.65 24.63 21.18
CA ASP A 479 -18.65 26.10 20.95
C ASP A 479 -18.92 26.90 22.23
N PHE A 480 -19.38 26.25 23.29
CA PHE A 480 -19.65 26.90 24.58
C PHE A 480 -18.44 26.92 25.52
N GLN A 481 -17.37 26.22 25.18
CA GLN A 481 -16.17 26.22 25.99
C GLN A 481 -15.57 27.63 26.11
N GLY A 482 -15.44 28.09 27.35
CA GLY A 482 -14.94 29.44 27.63
C GLY A 482 -15.95 30.58 27.39
N ASN A 483 -17.23 30.27 27.09
CA ASN A 483 -18.28 31.26 26.86
C ASN A 483 -19.43 31.15 27.86
N PRO A 484 -19.23 31.57 29.12
CA PRO A 484 -20.28 31.50 30.16
C PRO A 484 -21.49 32.39 29.87
N ARG A 485 -21.35 33.41 28.98
CA ARG A 485 -22.47 34.31 28.60
C ARG A 485 -23.56 33.60 27.78
N ALA A 486 -23.25 32.49 27.16
CA ALA A 486 -24.24 31.69 26.45
C ALA A 486 -25.30 31.12 27.40
N GLY A 487 -25.02 31.06 28.70
CA GLY A 487 -25.97 30.70 29.76
C GLY A 487 -26.39 29.22 29.75
N LEU A 488 -25.64 28.33 29.12
CA LEU A 488 -25.98 26.89 29.02
C LEU A 488 -26.21 26.27 30.41
N SER A 489 -25.26 26.42 31.32
CA SER A 489 -25.35 25.91 32.69
C SER A 489 -26.32 26.69 33.61
N ASN A 490 -26.93 27.75 33.11
CA ASN A 490 -27.94 28.54 33.87
C ASN A 490 -29.38 28.24 33.42
N THR A 491 -29.52 27.32 32.46
CA THR A 491 -30.83 26.89 31.90
C THR A 491 -31.61 26.12 32.94
N LEU A 492 -32.83 26.49 33.19
CA LEU A 492 -33.74 25.80 34.13
C LEU A 492 -34.58 24.77 33.40
N THR A 493 -34.46 23.51 33.80
CA THR A 493 -35.32 22.40 33.36
C THR A 493 -36.16 21.94 34.55
N TYR A 494 -37.48 21.90 34.42
CA TYR A 494 -38.40 21.53 35.50
C TYR A 494 -38.85 20.04 35.42
N ALA A 495 -38.69 19.43 34.24
CA ALA A 495 -38.97 17.99 34.09
C ALA A 495 -38.11 17.41 32.96
N TYR A 496 -37.69 16.17 33.11
CA TYR A 496 -37.00 15.39 32.09
C TYR A 496 -37.23 13.89 32.28
N TYR A 497 -37.03 13.10 31.27
CA TYR A 497 -36.96 11.64 31.37
C TYR A 497 -35.52 11.20 31.62
N GLN A 498 -35.32 10.27 32.57
CA GLN A 498 -34.05 9.64 32.76
C GLN A 498 -33.65 8.83 31.50
N LEU A 499 -32.49 9.03 30.95
CA LEU A 499 -31.97 8.27 29.80
C LEU A 499 -30.98 7.23 30.31
N ILE A 500 -31.21 5.96 29.96
CA ILE A 500 -30.36 4.83 30.37
C ILE A 500 -29.56 4.38 29.16
N VAL A 501 -28.26 4.65 29.17
CA VAL A 501 -27.31 4.28 28.11
C VAL A 501 -26.62 2.97 28.49
N PRO A 502 -26.70 1.91 27.69
CA PRO A 502 -26.01 0.65 27.97
C PRO A 502 -24.47 0.81 27.94
N PRO A 503 -23.71 0.16 28.85
CA PRO A 503 -22.28 0.31 28.98
C PRO A 503 -21.44 -0.06 27.74
N ARG A 504 -22.00 -0.83 26.81
CA ARG A 504 -21.35 -1.28 25.56
C ARG A 504 -22.00 -0.69 24.32
N SER A 505 -22.85 0.30 24.46
CA SER A 505 -23.48 0.99 23.35
C SER A 505 -22.48 1.93 22.67
N PRO A 506 -22.56 2.12 21.33
CA PRO A 506 -21.83 3.18 20.63
C PRO A 506 -22.35 4.60 20.92
N ALA A 507 -23.40 4.71 21.75
CA ALA A 507 -24.01 5.97 22.13
C ALA A 507 -23.07 6.81 23.00
N ARG A 508 -23.08 8.15 22.75
CA ARG A 508 -22.30 9.12 23.49
C ARG A 508 -23.22 10.11 24.17
N VAL A 509 -22.90 10.50 25.38
CA VAL A 509 -23.61 11.57 26.07
C VAL A 509 -23.01 12.91 25.68
N ALA A 510 -23.83 13.76 25.07
CA ALA A 510 -23.43 15.10 24.63
C ALA A 510 -23.60 16.17 25.74
N LEU A 511 -24.58 15.97 26.61
CA LEU A 511 -24.94 16.91 27.68
C LEU A 511 -25.53 16.13 28.85
N TYR A 512 -25.19 16.50 30.05
CA TYR A 512 -25.75 15.97 31.29
C TYR A 512 -26.65 17.00 31.97
N PHE A 513 -27.43 16.53 32.93
CA PHE A 513 -27.99 17.36 34.01
C PHE A 513 -27.03 17.36 35.21
N ASP A 514 -27.13 18.35 36.07
CA ASP A 514 -26.39 18.46 37.33
C ASP A 514 -26.61 17.28 38.29
N THR A 515 -27.61 16.49 38.03
CA THR A 515 -27.89 15.20 38.70
C THR A 515 -26.98 14.06 38.22
N GLY A 516 -26.21 14.26 37.15
CA GLY A 516 -25.43 13.24 36.45
C GLY A 516 -26.23 12.40 35.46
N ASP A 517 -27.57 12.63 35.32
CA ASP A 517 -28.36 11.95 34.29
C ASP A 517 -28.11 12.56 32.90
N PRO A 518 -28.06 11.77 31.82
CA PRO A 518 -27.92 12.29 30.48
C PRO A 518 -29.08 13.17 30.03
N ALA A 519 -28.78 14.34 29.50
CA ALA A 519 -29.74 15.28 28.92
C ALA A 519 -29.87 15.13 27.40
N ILE A 520 -28.75 14.91 26.70
CA ILE A 520 -28.73 14.65 25.28
C ILE A 520 -27.76 13.47 25.02
N VAL A 521 -28.26 12.48 24.29
CA VAL A 521 -27.49 11.30 23.87
C VAL A 521 -27.56 11.18 22.37
N ASP A 522 -26.43 10.93 21.72
CA ASP A 522 -26.34 10.59 20.29
C ASP A 522 -25.74 9.22 20.06
N ALA A 523 -26.18 8.53 19.00
CA ALA A 523 -25.57 7.31 18.55
C ALA A 523 -25.54 7.25 17.01
N PRO A 524 -24.46 6.69 16.42
CA PRO A 524 -24.50 6.29 15.04
C PRO A 524 -25.44 5.10 14.89
N ILE A 525 -26.26 5.11 13.85
CA ILE A 525 -27.04 3.93 13.46
C ILE A 525 -26.13 3.09 12.59
N ILE A 526 -25.82 1.90 13.04
CA ILE A 526 -24.97 0.96 12.29
C ILE A 526 -25.80 0.47 11.10
N GLY A 527 -25.42 0.94 9.91
CA GLY A 527 -25.69 0.27 8.64
C GLY A 527 -24.77 -0.95 8.51
N ASN A 528 -24.67 -1.56 7.34
CA ASN A 528 -23.60 -2.54 7.05
C ASN A 528 -22.23 -1.94 7.38
N GLU A 529 -21.27 -2.75 7.86
CA GLU A 529 -19.95 -2.31 8.35
C GLU A 529 -19.15 -1.42 7.40
N GLN A 530 -19.54 -1.38 6.12
CA GLN A 530 -18.87 -0.60 5.05
C GLN A 530 -19.60 0.69 4.68
N ILE A 531 -20.85 0.90 5.16
CA ILE A 531 -21.68 2.03 4.77
C ILE A 531 -22.01 2.84 6.01
N GLY A 532 -21.58 4.08 6.05
CA GLY A 532 -21.95 5.00 7.13
C GLY A 532 -23.49 5.09 7.27
N GLY A 533 -24.01 4.64 8.38
CA GLY A 533 -25.42 4.81 8.74
C GLY A 533 -25.70 6.24 9.18
N GLY A 534 -26.98 6.56 9.34
CA GLY A 534 -27.44 7.84 9.88
C GLY A 534 -27.15 8.03 11.37
N ARG A 535 -27.65 9.13 11.92
CA ARG A 535 -27.51 9.42 13.35
C ARG A 535 -28.83 9.57 14.04
N SER A 536 -28.89 9.06 15.25
CA SER A 536 -30.06 9.17 16.12
C SER A 536 -29.67 9.90 17.39
N LEU A 537 -30.40 10.98 17.70
CA LEU A 537 -30.20 11.79 18.88
C LEU A 537 -31.46 11.76 19.73
N ILE A 538 -31.36 11.73 21.06
CA ILE A 538 -32.48 11.89 21.98
C ILE A 538 -32.24 13.00 22.96
N VAL A 539 -33.24 13.86 23.15
CA VAL A 539 -33.24 14.97 24.11
C VAL A 539 -34.23 14.62 25.20
N ALA A 540 -33.76 14.54 26.42
CA ALA A 540 -34.51 14.08 27.58
C ALA A 540 -35.66 15.00 28.04
N THR A 541 -35.65 16.26 27.54
CA THR A 541 -36.64 17.28 27.89
C THR A 541 -37.29 17.89 26.66
N SER A 542 -38.24 18.80 26.80
CA SER A 542 -38.88 19.49 25.68
C SER A 542 -37.99 20.57 25.05
N LEU A 543 -38.18 20.79 23.74
CA LEU A 543 -37.54 21.88 23.00
C LEU A 543 -38.36 23.20 23.04
N ASP A 544 -39.51 23.15 23.67
CA ASP A 544 -40.37 24.34 23.90
C ASP A 544 -40.25 24.86 25.35
N ASP A 545 -41.08 25.80 25.71
CA ASP A 545 -41.13 26.39 27.07
C ASP A 545 -41.96 25.61 28.10
N SER A 546 -42.46 24.43 27.71
CA SER A 546 -43.36 23.64 28.56
C SER A 546 -42.65 23.01 29.76
N TRP A 547 -41.42 22.51 29.59
CA TRP A 547 -40.65 21.81 30.62
C TRP A 547 -39.41 22.58 31.12
N GLY A 548 -39.17 23.80 30.61
CA GLY A 548 -38.01 24.60 31.00
C GLY A 548 -38.00 25.98 30.37
N ASN A 549 -36.93 26.70 30.56
CA ASN A 549 -36.72 28.00 29.93
C ASN A 549 -35.61 28.03 28.88
N TRP A 550 -35.10 26.82 28.47
CA TRP A 550 -33.99 26.73 27.55
C TRP A 550 -34.28 27.42 26.22
N ALA A 551 -35.48 27.27 25.67
CA ALA A 551 -35.88 27.93 24.41
C ALA A 551 -35.71 29.47 24.40
N LEU A 552 -35.59 30.08 25.58
CA LEU A 552 -35.41 31.54 25.77
C LEU A 552 -33.96 31.95 26.02
N TRP A 553 -33.01 30.99 26.12
CA TRP A 553 -31.62 31.26 26.37
C TRP A 553 -30.80 31.36 25.07
N PRO A 554 -29.72 32.22 25.04
CA PRO A 554 -28.84 32.32 23.87
C PRO A 554 -28.18 31.03 23.41
N SER A 555 -28.02 30.04 24.31
CA SER A 555 -27.50 28.70 24.01
C SER A 555 -28.43 27.86 23.15
N TYR A 556 -29.74 28.13 23.12
CA TYR A 556 -30.71 27.32 22.43
C TYR A 556 -30.48 27.27 20.92
N LEU A 557 -30.39 28.43 20.28
CA LEU A 557 -30.22 28.51 18.83
C LEU A 557 -28.98 27.80 18.30
N PRO A 558 -27.76 28.02 18.84
CA PRO A 558 -26.60 27.28 18.36
C PRO A 558 -26.68 25.78 18.65
N MET A 559 -27.19 25.35 19.83
CA MET A 559 -27.30 23.91 20.12
C MET A 559 -28.29 23.19 19.21
N VAL A 560 -29.46 23.78 18.94
CA VAL A 560 -30.43 23.19 18.01
C VAL A 560 -29.82 23.03 16.61
N ARG A 561 -29.07 24.03 16.17
CA ARG A 561 -28.38 23.99 14.88
C ARG A 561 -27.29 22.91 14.86
N GLU A 562 -26.48 22.79 15.90
CA GLU A 562 -25.47 21.75 15.99
C GLU A 562 -26.09 20.35 16.07
N MET A 563 -27.23 20.18 16.79
CA MET A 563 -27.98 18.91 16.76
C MET A 563 -28.47 18.58 15.34
N ALA A 564 -29.02 19.56 14.61
CA ALA A 564 -29.48 19.37 13.24
C ALA A 564 -28.31 19.00 12.32
N LEU A 565 -27.20 19.71 12.40
CA LEU A 565 -25.98 19.44 11.63
C LEU A 565 -25.43 18.06 11.94
N LEU A 566 -25.32 17.68 13.22
CA LEU A 566 -24.85 16.37 13.62
C LEU A 566 -25.78 15.25 13.12
N ALA A 567 -27.09 15.47 13.19
CA ALA A 567 -28.06 14.51 12.64
C ALA A 567 -27.90 14.34 11.11
N CYS A 568 -27.73 15.44 10.37
CA CYS A 568 -27.52 15.41 8.92
C CYS A 568 -26.18 14.76 8.50
N SER A 569 -25.22 14.61 9.40
CA SER A 569 -23.85 14.14 9.06
C SER A 569 -23.83 12.73 8.42
N GLY A 570 -24.78 11.86 8.76
CA GLY A 570 -24.89 10.54 8.16
C GLY A 570 -25.20 10.56 6.66
N ARG A 571 -25.95 11.56 6.18
CA ARG A 571 -26.24 11.76 4.74
C ARG A 571 -25.04 12.17 3.92
N LEU A 572 -24.03 12.76 4.57
CA LEU A 572 -22.79 13.11 3.89
C LEU A 572 -21.95 11.87 3.59
N GLY A 573 -22.19 10.76 4.31
CA GLY A 573 -21.51 9.48 4.14
C GLY A 573 -20.00 9.56 4.37
N GLN A 574 -19.34 8.43 4.34
CA GLN A 574 -17.88 8.40 4.27
C GLN A 574 -17.47 8.89 2.89
N ARG A 575 -16.61 9.89 2.83
CA ARG A 575 -16.11 10.48 1.58
C ARG A 575 -14.62 10.29 1.39
N ASP A 576 -13.92 9.90 2.46
CA ASP A 576 -12.49 9.69 2.47
C ASP A 576 -12.20 8.19 2.67
N PHE A 577 -11.46 7.63 1.73
CA PHE A 577 -11.08 6.23 1.67
C PHE A 577 -9.56 6.10 1.54
N THR A 578 -9.06 4.93 1.85
CA THR A 578 -7.67 4.57 1.58
C THR A 578 -7.60 3.73 0.30
N VAL A 579 -6.52 3.86 -0.46
CA VAL A 579 -6.28 3.03 -1.65
C VAL A 579 -6.44 1.54 -1.31
N GLY A 580 -7.16 0.81 -2.17
CA GLY A 580 -7.55 -0.58 -1.96
C GLY A 580 -8.84 -0.78 -1.13
N GLN A 581 -9.31 0.26 -0.44
CA GLN A 581 -10.60 0.22 0.26
C GLN A 581 -11.73 0.47 -0.73
N PRO A 582 -12.75 -0.39 -0.80
CA PRO A 582 -13.88 -0.18 -1.70
C PRO A 582 -14.65 1.09 -1.34
N ILE A 583 -15.03 1.86 -2.37
CA ILE A 583 -15.98 2.96 -2.21
C ILE A 583 -17.37 2.33 -2.11
N ALA A 584 -18.02 2.48 -0.96
CA ALA A 584 -19.35 1.95 -0.72
C ALA A 584 -20.33 3.05 -0.31
N ARG A 585 -21.58 2.96 -0.80
CA ARG A 585 -22.63 3.93 -0.55
C ARG A 585 -23.99 3.26 -0.42
N ALA A 586 -24.70 3.55 0.67
CA ALA A 586 -26.11 3.18 0.80
C ALA A 586 -26.98 4.07 -0.09
N LEU A 587 -27.84 3.45 -0.89
CA LEU A 587 -28.78 4.09 -1.75
C LEU A 587 -30.21 3.78 -1.28
N PRO A 588 -31.21 4.60 -1.62
CA PRO A 588 -32.61 4.29 -1.34
C PRO A 588 -33.02 2.93 -1.92
N ALA A 589 -33.86 2.18 -1.24
CA ALA A 589 -34.27 0.81 -1.63
C ALA A 589 -34.85 0.65 -3.06
N ARG A 590 -35.29 1.74 -3.69
CA ARG A 590 -35.79 1.74 -5.07
C ARG A 590 -34.70 2.07 -6.11
N ALA A 591 -33.43 2.22 -5.71
CA ALA A 591 -32.33 2.61 -6.59
C ALA A 591 -31.63 1.41 -7.24
N PHE A 592 -32.30 0.27 -7.39
CA PHE A 592 -31.70 -0.94 -7.97
C PHE A 592 -31.45 -0.86 -9.49
N ASP A 593 -32.12 0.06 -10.18
CA ASP A 593 -32.04 0.24 -11.65
C ASP A 593 -31.40 1.59 -12.00
N VAL A 594 -30.42 2.03 -11.22
CA VAL A 594 -29.69 3.27 -11.46
C VAL A 594 -28.41 2.97 -12.23
N ASP A 595 -28.25 3.60 -13.38
CA ASP A 595 -26.96 3.59 -14.08
C ASP A 595 -25.93 4.38 -13.27
N ILE A 596 -24.83 3.74 -12.92
CA ILE A 596 -23.73 4.36 -12.19
C ILE A 596 -22.46 4.30 -13.03
N THR A 597 -21.83 5.45 -13.17
CA THR A 597 -20.53 5.57 -13.84
C THR A 597 -19.52 6.18 -12.89
N VAL A 598 -18.40 5.49 -12.70
CA VAL A 598 -17.27 5.96 -11.88
C VAL A 598 -16.17 6.47 -12.79
N VAL A 599 -15.81 7.74 -12.64
CA VAL A 599 -14.65 8.35 -13.31
C VAL A 599 -13.48 8.32 -12.34
N ARG A 600 -12.39 7.66 -12.75
CA ARG A 600 -11.18 7.48 -11.94
C ARG A 600 -10.23 8.69 -12.02
N PRO A 601 -9.36 8.91 -11.04
CA PRO A 601 -8.26 9.87 -11.14
C PRO A 601 -7.43 9.57 -12.40
N GLY A 602 -7.08 10.61 -13.17
CA GLY A 602 -6.32 10.44 -14.41
C GLY A 602 -7.16 10.13 -15.65
N GLY A 603 -8.49 9.97 -15.52
CA GLY A 603 -9.41 9.71 -16.61
C GLY A 603 -9.79 8.23 -16.77
N GLY A 604 -10.76 7.98 -17.61
CA GLY A 604 -11.37 6.67 -17.77
C GLY A 604 -12.62 6.52 -16.90
N SER A 605 -13.69 6.03 -17.51
CA SER A 605 -14.97 5.78 -16.86
C SER A 605 -15.28 4.29 -16.87
N THR A 606 -15.75 3.79 -15.73
CA THR A 606 -16.12 2.38 -15.56
C THR A 606 -17.57 2.33 -15.06
N PRO A 607 -18.45 1.53 -15.67
CA PRO A 607 -19.78 1.29 -15.15
C PRO A 607 -19.68 0.49 -13.84
N ALA A 608 -20.56 0.80 -12.89
CA ALA A 608 -20.65 0.10 -11.64
C ALA A 608 -22.08 -0.39 -11.39
N GLN A 609 -22.24 -1.41 -10.57
CA GLN A 609 -23.53 -2.05 -10.32
C GLN A 609 -24.04 -1.73 -8.93
N VAL A 610 -25.36 -1.74 -8.78
CA VAL A 610 -26.06 -1.65 -7.50
C VAL A 610 -26.44 -3.05 -7.04
N THR A 611 -26.06 -3.40 -5.85
CA THR A 611 -26.45 -4.65 -5.19
C THR A 611 -27.64 -4.38 -4.28
N GLN A 612 -28.69 -5.18 -4.38
CA GLN A 612 -29.86 -5.06 -3.54
C GLN A 612 -29.74 -5.99 -2.32
N SER A 613 -29.89 -5.44 -1.13
CA SER A 613 -30.15 -6.16 0.11
C SER A 613 -31.59 -5.92 0.54
N GLU A 614 -32.15 -6.76 1.45
CA GLU A 614 -33.60 -6.77 1.83
C GLU A 614 -34.24 -5.40 2.16
N ALA A 615 -33.43 -4.43 2.60
CA ALA A 615 -33.90 -3.11 3.03
C ALA A 615 -33.22 -1.92 2.35
N ILE A 616 -32.09 -2.12 1.66
CA ILE A 616 -31.22 -1.05 1.16
C ILE A 616 -30.65 -1.49 -0.18
N SER A 617 -30.54 -0.58 -1.13
CA SER A 617 -29.69 -0.75 -2.32
C SER A 617 -28.29 -0.25 -1.98
N GLU A 618 -27.26 -0.95 -2.43
CA GLU A 618 -25.87 -0.66 -2.14
C GLU A 618 -25.07 -0.51 -3.42
N PHE A 619 -24.35 0.58 -3.53
CA PHE A 619 -23.32 0.77 -4.55
C PHE A 619 -21.97 0.43 -3.94
N GLN A 620 -21.19 -0.39 -4.64
CA GLN A 620 -19.81 -0.71 -4.28
C GLN A 620 -18.92 -0.65 -5.50
N PHE A 621 -17.73 -0.05 -5.33
CA PHE A 621 -16.70 0.02 -6.34
C PHE A 621 -15.35 -0.35 -5.75
N ASP A 622 -14.77 -1.47 -6.22
CA ASP A 622 -13.58 -2.09 -5.62
C ASP A 622 -12.26 -1.60 -6.24
N ASP A 623 -12.30 -1.04 -7.48
CA ASP A 623 -11.10 -0.62 -8.20
C ASP A 623 -10.64 0.78 -7.76
N THR A 624 -10.11 0.86 -6.55
CA THR A 624 -9.60 2.10 -5.92
C THR A 624 -8.07 2.09 -5.82
N GLN A 625 -7.38 1.64 -6.87
CA GLN A 625 -5.92 1.43 -6.86
C GLN A 625 -5.11 2.71 -7.06
N THR A 626 -5.74 3.82 -7.45
CA THR A 626 -5.08 5.09 -7.69
C THR A 626 -5.57 6.14 -6.69
N ALA A 627 -4.65 6.87 -6.07
CA ALA A 627 -4.98 7.96 -5.17
C ALA A 627 -5.51 9.19 -5.94
N GLY A 628 -6.51 9.86 -5.37
CA GLY A 628 -7.11 11.04 -5.98
C GLY A 628 -8.61 11.14 -5.75
N ILE A 629 -9.26 11.97 -6.54
CA ILE A 629 -10.72 12.14 -6.49
C ILE A 629 -11.38 11.23 -7.52
N TYR A 630 -12.28 10.39 -7.03
CA TYR A 630 -13.22 9.59 -7.82
C TYR A 630 -14.54 10.35 -7.95
N GLU A 631 -15.07 10.43 -9.16
CA GLU A 631 -16.33 11.07 -9.45
C GLU A 631 -17.36 10.00 -9.79
N VAL A 632 -18.40 9.88 -8.99
CA VAL A 632 -19.47 8.91 -9.16
C VAL A 632 -20.70 9.63 -9.70
N ASN A 633 -21.09 9.29 -10.92
CA ASN A 633 -22.24 9.86 -11.59
C ASN A 633 -23.42 8.90 -11.52
N PHE A 634 -24.51 9.33 -10.88
CA PHE A 634 -25.75 8.58 -10.77
C PHE A 634 -26.73 9.02 -11.85
N GLY A 635 -27.23 8.08 -12.61
CA GLY A 635 -28.34 8.28 -13.54
C GLY A 635 -29.71 8.43 -12.86
N PRO A 636 -30.80 8.61 -13.63
CA PRO A 636 -32.16 8.61 -13.09
C PRO A 636 -32.47 7.31 -12.34
N PRO A 637 -33.25 7.34 -11.23
CA PRO A 637 -33.95 8.49 -10.66
C PRO A 637 -33.16 9.35 -9.69
N LEU A 638 -31.91 8.99 -9.35
CA LEU A 638 -31.11 9.73 -8.36
C LEU A 638 -30.51 11.02 -8.95
N SER A 639 -30.06 10.97 -10.19
CA SER A 639 -29.50 12.09 -10.98
C SER A 639 -28.60 13.02 -10.18
N GLY A 640 -27.33 12.74 -10.13
CA GLY A 640 -26.35 13.57 -9.38
C GLY A 640 -24.93 13.06 -9.50
N THR A 641 -23.99 13.90 -9.10
CA THR A 641 -22.57 13.56 -9.03
C THR A 641 -22.11 13.62 -7.58
N GLU A 642 -21.39 12.63 -7.12
CA GLU A 642 -20.74 12.60 -5.82
C GLU A 642 -19.24 12.40 -5.98
N LEU A 643 -18.45 13.11 -5.16
CA LEU A 643 -17.00 12.97 -5.13
C LEU A 643 -16.56 12.15 -3.93
N PHE A 644 -15.55 11.31 -4.16
CA PHE A 644 -14.92 10.51 -3.12
C PHE A 644 -13.40 10.69 -3.21
N ALA A 645 -12.77 10.94 -2.08
CA ALA A 645 -11.32 11.06 -2.00
C ALA A 645 -10.71 9.71 -1.61
N VAL A 646 -9.77 9.25 -2.40
CA VAL A 646 -8.98 8.05 -2.10
C VAL A 646 -7.54 8.48 -1.88
N ASN A 647 -6.99 8.19 -0.70
CA ASN A 647 -5.67 8.62 -0.28
C ASN A 647 -4.78 7.43 0.04
N VAL A 648 -3.46 7.61 -0.08
CA VAL A 648 -2.50 6.57 0.32
C VAL A 648 -2.50 6.35 1.84
N ASP A 649 -2.17 5.13 2.26
CA ASP A 649 -1.85 4.84 3.66
C ASP A 649 -0.40 5.28 3.93
N THR A 650 -0.22 6.35 4.68
CA THR A 650 1.08 6.96 4.97
C THR A 650 1.99 6.12 5.86
N ALA A 651 1.58 4.90 6.25
CA ALA A 651 2.47 3.97 6.94
C ALA A 651 3.68 3.57 6.09
N GLU A 652 3.53 3.51 4.76
CA GLU A 652 4.64 3.24 3.82
C GLU A 652 5.42 4.49 3.40
N SER A 653 5.09 5.67 3.92
CA SER A 653 5.90 6.88 3.76
C SER A 653 7.18 6.84 4.62
N ASP A 654 7.24 5.95 5.61
CA ASP A 654 8.47 5.65 6.35
C ASP A 654 9.34 4.67 5.53
N LEU A 655 10.31 5.22 4.80
CA LEU A 655 11.22 4.48 3.93
C LEU A 655 12.32 3.71 4.67
N THR A 656 12.17 3.48 5.97
CA THR A 656 13.14 2.71 6.75
C THR A 656 13.14 1.25 6.29
N SER A 657 14.20 0.85 5.60
CA SER A 657 14.41 -0.51 5.11
C SER A 657 15.12 -1.38 6.15
N LEU A 658 14.86 -2.69 6.10
CA LEU A 658 15.54 -3.70 6.89
C LEU A 658 16.92 -3.98 6.31
N SER A 659 17.95 -3.96 7.14
CA SER A 659 19.29 -4.40 6.76
C SER A 659 19.33 -5.93 6.60
N ARG A 660 20.37 -6.43 5.91
CA ARG A 660 20.59 -7.88 5.76
C ARG A 660 20.56 -8.62 7.11
N ASP A 661 21.20 -8.03 8.14
CA ASP A 661 21.29 -8.65 9.46
C ASP A 661 19.92 -8.65 10.18
N GLU A 662 19.13 -7.58 10.01
CA GLU A 662 17.76 -7.52 10.53
C GLU A 662 16.84 -8.50 9.80
N LEU A 663 16.94 -8.61 8.46
CA LEU A 663 16.22 -9.63 7.69
C LEU A 663 16.54 -11.03 8.20
N ALA A 664 17.83 -11.35 8.39
CA ALA A 664 18.27 -12.64 8.90
C ALA A 664 17.77 -12.92 10.33
N ALA A 665 17.75 -11.92 11.19
CA ALA A 665 17.38 -12.08 12.60
C ALA A 665 15.85 -12.07 12.79
N GLU A 666 15.15 -11.16 12.09
CA GLU A 666 13.75 -10.89 12.36
C GLU A 666 12.80 -11.71 11.48
N LEU A 667 13.12 -11.95 10.20
CA LEU A 667 12.20 -12.57 9.24
C LEU A 667 12.56 -14.00 8.84
N VAL A 668 13.87 -14.29 8.68
CA VAL A 668 14.34 -15.60 8.18
C VAL A 668 15.39 -16.27 9.10
N PRO A 669 15.12 -16.39 10.41
CA PRO A 669 16.09 -16.91 11.36
C PRO A 669 16.49 -18.35 11.03
N GLY A 670 17.80 -18.56 10.80
CA GLY A 670 18.36 -19.88 10.53
C GLY A 670 18.15 -20.40 9.11
N ILE A 671 17.72 -19.55 8.17
CA ILE A 671 17.57 -19.88 6.74
C ILE A 671 18.73 -19.23 5.97
N ASN A 672 19.33 -19.99 5.07
CA ASN A 672 20.32 -19.45 4.15
C ASN A 672 19.59 -18.75 2.99
N PHE A 673 19.99 -17.53 2.70
CA PHE A 673 19.52 -16.77 1.56
C PHE A 673 20.64 -15.99 0.89
N ASP A 674 20.52 -15.80 -0.40
CA ASP A 674 21.40 -14.91 -1.16
C ASP A 674 20.86 -13.48 -1.06
N TYR A 675 21.70 -12.51 -0.70
CA TYR A 675 21.33 -11.11 -0.57
C TYR A 675 22.12 -10.26 -1.56
N GLN A 676 21.41 -9.48 -2.37
CA GLN A 676 21.96 -8.67 -3.43
C GLN A 676 21.41 -7.23 -3.36
N THR A 677 22.26 -6.25 -3.54
CA THR A 677 21.90 -4.81 -3.48
C THR A 677 22.12 -4.06 -4.78
N ASP A 678 22.74 -4.69 -5.80
CA ASP A 678 23.09 -4.06 -7.07
C ASP A 678 22.97 -5.05 -8.23
N ILE A 679 22.45 -4.56 -9.37
CA ILE A 679 22.35 -5.30 -10.64
C ILE A 679 23.72 -5.86 -11.06
N GLN A 680 24.81 -5.11 -10.85
CA GLN A 680 26.16 -5.54 -11.16
C GLN A 680 26.66 -6.72 -10.29
N GLN A 681 26.02 -7.02 -9.18
CA GLN A 681 26.37 -8.18 -8.37
C GLN A 681 25.76 -9.47 -8.91
N ILE A 682 24.61 -9.40 -9.58
CA ILE A 682 24.02 -10.52 -10.32
C ILE A 682 24.98 -10.93 -11.45
N GLU A 683 25.47 -9.96 -12.23
CA GLU A 683 26.50 -10.18 -13.26
C GLU A 683 27.83 -10.72 -12.68
N ARG A 684 28.21 -10.31 -11.46
CA ARG A 684 29.46 -10.76 -10.81
C ARG A 684 29.32 -12.12 -10.13
N SER A 685 28.17 -12.50 -9.60
CA SER A 685 27.98 -13.85 -9.06
C SER A 685 28.05 -14.91 -10.16
N ASP A 686 27.49 -14.62 -11.33
CA ASP A 686 27.66 -15.46 -12.52
C ASP A 686 29.07 -15.33 -13.13
N ALA A 687 29.72 -14.15 -13.05
CA ALA A 687 31.09 -13.96 -13.46
C ALA A 687 32.10 -14.63 -12.50
N VAL A 688 31.83 -14.77 -11.20
CA VAL A 688 32.67 -15.56 -10.28
C VAL A 688 32.52 -17.05 -10.54
N ALA A 689 31.33 -17.54 -10.87
CA ALA A 689 31.15 -18.88 -11.42
C ALA A 689 31.84 -19.07 -12.78
N THR A 690 32.05 -17.98 -13.57
CA THR A 690 32.85 -17.98 -14.80
C THR A 690 34.35 -17.79 -14.56
N THR A 691 34.79 -17.27 -13.42
CA THR A 691 36.24 -17.04 -13.13
C THR A 691 36.96 -18.33 -12.75
N GLU A 692 36.27 -19.38 -12.26
CA GLU A 692 36.83 -20.74 -12.22
C GLU A 692 37.07 -21.32 -13.64
N ARG A 693 36.46 -20.79 -14.69
CA ARG A 693 36.61 -21.19 -16.08
C ARG A 693 37.93 -20.73 -16.73
N GLY A 694 38.63 -19.75 -16.18
CA GLY A 694 39.98 -19.31 -16.66
C GLY A 694 41.15 -20.22 -16.22
N GLY A 695 40.93 -21.21 -15.37
CA GLY A 695 41.94 -22.15 -14.88
C GLY A 695 42.52 -23.07 -15.97
N LEU A 696 41.72 -23.48 -16.94
CA LEU A 696 42.14 -24.36 -18.03
C LEU A 696 43.11 -23.72 -19.03
N ALA A 697 42.84 -22.50 -19.44
CA ALA A 697 43.74 -21.73 -20.35
C ALA A 697 45.09 -21.45 -19.68
N ARG A 698 45.09 -21.09 -18.38
CA ARG A 698 46.31 -20.91 -17.58
C ARG A 698 47.05 -22.23 -17.38
N GLY A 699 46.36 -23.33 -17.10
CA GLY A 699 46.93 -24.68 -17.00
C GLY A 699 47.61 -25.10 -18.30
N LEU A 700 46.95 -24.92 -19.46
CA LEU A 700 47.49 -25.20 -20.78
C LEU A 700 48.74 -24.36 -21.10
N LEU A 701 48.77 -23.07 -20.73
CA LEU A 701 49.91 -22.21 -20.88
C LEU A 701 51.11 -22.69 -20.04
N TYR A 702 50.92 -23.16 -18.82
CA TYR A 702 51.98 -23.76 -18.02
C TYR A 702 52.51 -25.07 -18.64
N VAL A 703 51.65 -25.89 -19.24
CA VAL A 703 52.05 -27.10 -19.95
C VAL A 703 52.85 -26.74 -21.21
N VAL A 704 52.43 -25.74 -21.98
CA VAL A 704 53.16 -25.22 -23.12
C VAL A 704 54.56 -24.72 -22.70
N LEU A 705 54.61 -23.92 -21.61
CA LEU A 705 55.90 -23.39 -21.09
C LEU A 705 56.83 -24.52 -20.65
N PHE A 706 56.30 -25.56 -20.03
CA PHE A 706 57.05 -26.77 -19.64
C PHE A 706 57.53 -27.53 -20.86
N LEU A 707 56.69 -27.71 -21.89
CA LEU A 707 57.09 -28.40 -23.14
C LEU A 707 58.16 -27.62 -23.91
N VAL A 708 58.09 -26.28 -23.94
CA VAL A 708 59.16 -25.40 -24.52
C VAL A 708 60.46 -25.62 -23.75
N PHE A 709 60.38 -25.65 -22.40
CA PHE A 709 61.57 -25.93 -21.59
C PHE A 709 62.16 -27.34 -21.86
N VAL A 710 61.32 -28.35 -21.99
CA VAL A 710 61.72 -29.74 -22.35
C VAL A 710 62.34 -29.75 -23.78
N GLU A 711 61.74 -29.01 -24.75
CA GLU A 711 62.29 -28.92 -26.11
C GLU A 711 63.69 -28.30 -26.11
N LEU A 712 63.86 -27.20 -25.36
CA LEU A 712 65.17 -26.54 -25.23
C LEU A 712 66.21 -27.45 -24.57
N LEU A 713 65.83 -28.18 -23.52
CA LEU A 713 66.72 -29.17 -22.89
C LEU A 713 67.09 -30.30 -23.81
N MET A 714 66.15 -30.86 -24.52
CA MET A 714 66.42 -31.96 -25.48
C MET A 714 67.25 -31.46 -26.65
N ALA A 715 66.98 -30.30 -27.24
CA ALA A 715 67.76 -29.68 -28.31
C ALA A 715 69.17 -29.39 -27.83
N TRP A 716 69.37 -28.99 -26.61
CA TRP A 716 70.70 -28.71 -26.02
C TRP A 716 71.46 -30.02 -25.71
N GLN A 717 70.78 -31.03 -25.12
CA GLN A 717 71.37 -32.32 -24.84
C GLN A 717 71.86 -33.03 -26.09
N PHE A 718 71.17 -32.90 -27.21
CA PHE A 718 71.55 -33.47 -28.50
C PHE A 718 72.68 -32.76 -29.15
N ARG A 719 72.93 -31.49 -28.81
CA ARG A 719 74.03 -30.68 -29.44
C ARG A 719 75.31 -30.69 -28.60
N TYR A 720 75.24 -30.77 -27.25
CA TYR A 720 76.40 -30.53 -26.37
C TYR A 720 76.63 -31.64 -25.30
N GLY A 721 75.80 -32.60 -25.18
CA GLY A 721 75.93 -33.66 -24.18
C GLY A 721 75.61 -33.20 -22.72
N LEU A 722 75.33 -34.18 -21.81
CA LEU A 722 74.83 -33.93 -20.46
C LEU A 722 75.79 -33.19 -19.49
N TRP A 723 77.01 -32.92 -19.88
CA TRP A 723 78.10 -32.41 -18.98
C TRP A 723 77.92 -30.97 -18.51
N LEU A 724 77.15 -30.15 -19.21
CA LEU A 724 76.92 -28.74 -18.84
C LEU A 724 75.74 -28.41 -17.93
N LEU A 725 74.94 -29.44 -17.52
CA LEU A 725 73.80 -29.26 -16.57
C LEU A 725 74.18 -29.42 -15.12
N PHE A 726 75.36 -30.02 -14.81
CA PHE A 726 75.79 -30.25 -13.41
C PHE A 726 76.06 -29.00 -12.62
N PRO A 727 76.70 -27.93 -13.12
CA PRO A 727 76.99 -26.77 -12.33
C PRO A 727 75.78 -25.99 -11.79
N PRO A 728 74.75 -25.71 -12.59
CA PRO A 728 73.60 -24.94 -12.09
C PRO A 728 72.73 -25.73 -11.12
N LEU A 729 72.58 -27.06 -11.27
CA LEU A 729 71.82 -27.93 -10.35
C LEU A 729 72.55 -28.08 -8.99
N ALA A 730 73.91 -28.15 -9.02
CA ALA A 730 74.70 -28.15 -7.79
C ALA A 730 74.62 -26.82 -7.06
N ALA A 731 74.56 -25.67 -7.78
CA ALA A 731 74.38 -24.33 -7.19
C ALA A 731 72.99 -24.14 -6.55
N VAL A 732 71.94 -24.65 -7.20
CA VAL A 732 70.57 -24.62 -6.63
C VAL A 732 70.42 -25.54 -5.41
N ALA A 733 71.06 -26.71 -5.42
CA ALA A 733 71.10 -27.63 -4.29
C ALA A 733 71.89 -27.03 -3.12
N ALA A 734 73.03 -26.39 -3.40
CA ALA A 734 73.83 -25.67 -2.39
C ALA A 734 73.11 -24.45 -1.81
N TYR A 735 72.40 -23.68 -2.63
CA TYR A 735 71.56 -22.57 -2.18
C TYR A 735 70.37 -23.01 -1.31
N ARG A 736 69.74 -24.12 -1.63
CA ARG A 736 68.69 -24.71 -0.78
C ARG A 736 69.24 -25.23 0.52
N TYR A 737 70.43 -25.87 0.51
CA TYR A 737 71.06 -26.36 1.72
C TYR A 737 71.49 -25.22 2.66
N TRP A 738 71.91 -24.10 2.12
CA TRP A 738 72.30 -22.91 2.90
C TRP A 738 71.09 -22.15 3.49
N ARG A 739 69.91 -22.24 2.88
CA ARG A 739 68.65 -21.59 3.33
C ARG A 739 67.92 -22.39 4.38
N THR A 740 68.27 -23.65 4.61
CA THR A 740 67.64 -24.53 5.60
C THR A 740 68.51 -24.72 6.86
N ARG A 741 69.67 -24.03 6.97
CA ARG A 741 70.45 -23.79 8.16
C ARG A 741 70.31 -22.29 8.54
#